data_5c8f6f0f3c2e0cc3b259ddb6b52fe8a9
#
_entry.id   5c8f6f0f3c2e0cc3b259ddb6b52fe8a9
#
_cell.length_a   1.000
_cell.length_b   1.000
_cell.length_c   1.000
_cell.angle_alpha   90.00
_cell.angle_beta   90.00
_cell.angle_gamma   90.00
#
_symmetry.space_group_name_H-M   'P 1'
#
loop_
_entity.id
_entity.type
_entity.pdbx_description
1 polymer ?
#
loop_
_entity_poly.entity_id
_entity_poly.type
_entity_poly.pdbx_seq_one_letter_code
_entity_poly.pdbx_strand_id
1 'polypeptide(L)'
;MTTPQNNLLSVLTETEQIALYGLPDFDDAQRLDYLCLSEPQLALACSRAGLHAQAWCALQIGYFKAKQTFFRFAWADVEDDLAFVLSRYFPGQTFEQRVVTNYEHYAQRTLIAQLFAYRLWSSDFLDHLGQQAAQIVRRDVTSGFIVAELIVYLNEHKVERPGYATLQRLISQALSAERLRLGELLAKVLDAPTIEALAQLIVRDETLSELAGLKQDAKDFGWRQMVREREKRARLAPLYRVAKTLLPQLDVSQQNLHHYAGLANFYTVYDLRRMKPEQAQLYLLCYAWQRFRQLTDNLVDAQGHHMKQLEDETKVRAENAFVHGQIERHQESPRVGRLLLLYVDDKLSDHTPFAAVRRRAFKIMPRDEVQGAGERLSTKPISRLALRWEAIDRQATKMRRHLRPLYDALELSAVAPDCPWLAALAWMKGVFEQQQRLSQRPVDECPEKTLPTALRPYLLKFDEQGNPSGVQADRYEFWVYRQIRKRLKSGELYVDDSHQHRHLSDELVSVQRQTQALQQLDIPWTRQPIEAQLAALSAELHKQWQAFDRELRDGKLTHLDVDSEARTLTWRQPKALDDGRPNNDFYEQLAFCDIADVFRFVEDECHFLAALTPLQPRYARQVADADSMMAVIVAQAMNHGNLLMSRTGDISYHVLEATYQQYLRQATLQAANDCISNAIAELPIFEHYSFDPDTFYGSVDGQKFAVARPTVKARYSRKYFGRGKGVVAYTLLCNHVPLQGWLVGAHEFEAHHVFDIWYRNTSDIVPNAITGDMHSVNKANFAILNWFGPRFEPRFTDLEAELDEIFCADDPTQYKDFLLGPAGRIDLQAIIDEQSNIDRIVATLGLKEMTQGTLIRKLCTYTQDNPTRRAIFEFDRLVRSIYTLRYMRDPKLQRHVHRSQNRVESYHQLRAAIAQLGGKKELTGRTDLEFEISHQCGRLIANAIVYYNSAILSRLLQKYEASGNETALALIKATSPVAWRHVLLNGHYTFRGAGQAIDLDAIIQGLNLV
;
A
#
# COMPACT_ATOMS: atom_id res chain seq x y z
N MET A 1 10.05 -44.60 27.41
CA MET A 1 8.77 -44.03 27.84
C MET A 1 8.72 -42.62 27.29
N THR A 2 8.03 -42.42 26.19
CA THR A 2 7.84 -41.14 25.53
C THR A 2 6.88 -40.31 26.36
N THR A 3 7.36 -39.17 26.87
CA THR A 3 6.56 -38.14 27.54
C THR A 3 5.41 -37.73 26.59
N PRO A 4 4.19 -37.54 27.09
CA PRO A 4 3.10 -37.06 26.24
C PRO A 4 3.44 -35.66 25.74
N GLN A 5 3.65 -35.52 24.42
CA GLN A 5 3.81 -34.22 23.78
C GLN A 5 2.60 -33.37 24.13
N ASN A 6 2.87 -32.23 24.75
CA ASN A 6 1.88 -31.22 25.10
C ASN A 6 1.12 -30.79 23.82
N ASN A 7 -0.16 -31.12 23.74
CA ASN A 7 -1.09 -30.71 22.69
C ASN A 7 -1.48 -29.21 22.76
N LEU A 8 -0.63 -28.39 23.36
CA LEU A 8 -0.86 -26.93 23.47
C LEU A 8 -0.45 -26.23 22.17
N LEU A 9 -1.23 -25.22 21.80
CA LEU A 9 -0.96 -24.38 20.65
C LEU A 9 0.36 -23.62 20.88
N SER A 10 1.29 -23.63 19.94
CA SER A 10 2.43 -22.70 19.96
C SER A 10 1.90 -21.29 19.68
N VAL A 11 2.01 -20.40 20.68
CA VAL A 11 1.49 -19.02 20.59
C VAL A 11 2.57 -17.99 20.25
N LEU A 12 3.83 -18.37 20.44
CA LEU A 12 5.02 -17.61 20.08
C LEU A 12 5.97 -18.47 19.27
N THR A 13 6.71 -17.87 18.37
CA THR A 13 7.88 -18.47 17.74
C THR A 13 8.98 -18.68 18.77
N GLU A 14 9.98 -19.49 18.46
CA GLU A 14 11.12 -19.71 19.34
C GLU A 14 11.87 -18.40 19.64
N THR A 15 12.09 -17.60 18.61
CA THR A 15 12.74 -16.27 18.73
C THR A 15 11.94 -15.33 19.63
N GLU A 16 10.62 -15.22 19.42
CA GLU A 16 9.76 -14.40 20.30
C GLU A 16 9.73 -14.92 21.73
N GLN A 17 9.79 -16.25 21.92
CA GLN A 17 9.85 -16.84 23.24
C GLN A 17 11.18 -16.51 23.93
N ILE A 18 12.31 -16.57 23.24
CA ILE A 18 13.62 -16.17 23.76
C ILE A 18 13.63 -14.65 24.03
N ALA A 19 13.12 -13.85 23.11
CA ALA A 19 13.03 -12.39 23.27
C ALA A 19 12.21 -11.99 24.51
N LEU A 20 11.12 -12.68 24.81
CA LEU A 20 10.22 -12.35 25.91
C LEU A 20 10.57 -13.06 27.24
N TYR A 21 11.06 -14.28 27.19
CA TYR A 21 11.26 -15.16 28.33
C TYR A 21 12.68 -15.69 28.49
N GLY A 22 13.55 -15.49 27.51
CA GLY A 22 14.97 -15.84 27.61
C GLY A 22 15.71 -14.95 28.62
N LEU A 23 16.76 -15.48 29.22
CA LEU A 23 17.68 -14.69 30.02
C LEU A 23 18.23 -13.54 29.13
N PRO A 24 18.22 -12.28 29.60
CA PRO A 24 18.84 -11.20 28.85
C PRO A 24 20.32 -11.45 28.60
N ASP A 25 20.76 -11.19 27.40
CA ASP A 25 22.16 -11.12 27.00
C ASP A 25 22.43 -9.68 26.57
N PHE A 26 22.97 -8.89 27.50
CA PHE A 26 23.10 -7.44 27.33
C PHE A 26 24.40 -7.08 26.61
N ASP A 27 24.31 -6.22 25.63
CA ASP A 27 25.44 -5.47 25.12
C ASP A 27 25.89 -4.34 26.09
N ASP A 28 26.93 -3.64 25.75
CA ASP A 28 27.49 -2.58 26.64
C ASP A 28 26.52 -1.41 26.83
N ALA A 29 25.74 -1.04 25.82
CA ALA A 29 24.73 0.02 25.93
C ALA A 29 23.57 -0.42 26.82
N GLN A 30 23.08 -1.65 26.62
CA GLN A 30 22.02 -2.23 27.45
C GLN A 30 22.44 -2.44 28.90
N ARG A 31 23.74 -2.79 29.18
CA ARG A 31 24.28 -2.80 30.54
C ARG A 31 24.19 -1.44 31.16
N LEU A 32 24.52 -0.37 30.45
CA LEU A 32 24.36 1.00 30.94
C LEU A 32 22.89 1.35 31.23
N ASP A 33 21.95 0.92 30.43
CA ASP A 33 20.53 1.24 30.61
C ASP A 33 19.89 0.43 31.75
N TYR A 34 20.14 -0.86 31.77
CA TYR A 34 19.43 -1.76 32.68
C TYR A 34 20.19 -2.05 33.98
N LEU A 35 21.52 -2.19 33.95
CA LEU A 35 22.32 -2.49 35.11
C LEU A 35 22.88 -1.25 35.83
N CYS A 36 22.68 -0.01 35.31
CA CYS A 36 22.88 1.19 36.10
C CYS A 36 21.72 1.37 37.07
N LEU A 37 22.03 1.13 38.34
CA LEU A 37 21.10 1.16 39.47
C LEU A 37 20.94 2.58 40.02
N SER A 38 19.69 2.99 40.25
CA SER A 38 19.42 4.20 41.04
C SER A 38 19.76 3.99 42.51
N GLU A 39 19.85 5.09 43.26
CA GLU A 39 20.20 5.05 44.68
C GLU A 39 19.30 4.10 45.53
N PRO A 40 17.95 4.09 45.37
CA PRO A 40 17.08 3.12 46.04
C PRO A 40 17.32 1.68 45.62
N GLN A 41 17.64 1.45 44.34
CA GLN A 41 17.88 0.13 43.77
C GLN A 41 19.19 -0.45 44.31
N LEU A 42 20.24 0.36 44.34
CA LEU A 42 21.55 0.00 44.92
C LEU A 42 21.45 -0.28 46.43
N ALA A 43 20.75 0.56 47.18
CA ALA A 43 20.49 0.35 48.59
C ALA A 43 19.79 -0.97 48.87
N LEU A 44 18.82 -1.36 48.06
CA LEU A 44 18.16 -2.67 48.14
C LEU A 44 19.16 -3.80 47.88
N ALA A 45 19.97 -3.71 46.84
CA ALA A 45 20.97 -4.73 46.51
C ALA A 45 22.00 -4.88 47.66
N CYS A 46 22.56 -3.77 48.15
CA CYS A 46 23.53 -3.74 49.25
C CYS A 46 22.96 -4.24 50.58
N SER A 47 21.64 -4.20 50.78
CA SER A 47 21.02 -4.69 52.01
C SER A 47 21.00 -6.23 52.11
N ARG A 48 21.47 -6.95 51.11
CA ARG A 48 21.51 -8.41 51.08
C ARG A 48 22.75 -8.94 51.82
N ALA A 49 22.60 -10.13 52.42
CA ALA A 49 23.68 -10.72 53.19
C ALA A 49 24.72 -11.43 52.27
N GLY A 50 25.92 -10.86 52.20
CA GLY A 50 27.01 -11.39 51.40
C GLY A 50 27.04 -10.93 49.94
N LEU A 51 28.24 -10.77 49.36
CA LEU A 51 28.48 -10.20 48.05
C LEU A 51 27.75 -11.01 46.92
N HIS A 52 27.67 -12.35 47.01
CA HIS A 52 26.95 -13.17 46.05
C HIS A 52 25.45 -12.82 45.99
N ALA A 53 24.79 -12.58 47.15
CA ALA A 53 23.39 -12.21 47.21
C ALA A 53 23.15 -10.75 46.79
N GLN A 54 24.12 -9.87 47.02
CA GLN A 54 24.10 -8.48 46.57
C GLN A 54 24.22 -8.39 45.04
N ALA A 55 25.19 -9.09 44.45
CA ALA A 55 25.38 -9.16 42.99
C ALA A 55 24.16 -9.80 42.30
N TRP A 56 23.64 -10.90 42.86
CA TRP A 56 22.41 -11.52 42.32
C TRP A 56 21.22 -10.56 42.31
N CYS A 57 21.04 -9.80 43.43
CA CYS A 57 19.96 -8.83 43.52
C CYS A 57 20.13 -7.70 42.49
N ALA A 58 21.35 -7.21 42.29
CA ALA A 58 21.64 -6.18 41.28
C ALA A 58 21.32 -6.65 39.85
N LEU A 59 21.72 -7.87 39.49
CA LEU A 59 21.40 -8.49 38.19
C LEU A 59 19.90 -8.69 38.04
N GLN A 60 19.21 -9.23 39.05
CA GLN A 60 17.75 -9.40 39.01
C GLN A 60 16.99 -8.08 38.85
N ILE A 61 17.47 -6.98 39.43
CA ILE A 61 16.90 -5.64 39.21
C ILE A 61 17.03 -5.23 37.76
N GLY A 62 18.20 -5.40 37.15
CA GLY A 62 18.41 -5.10 35.72
C GLY A 62 17.54 -5.96 34.79
N TYR A 63 17.52 -7.23 35.02
CA TYR A 63 16.72 -8.18 34.23
C TYR A 63 15.22 -7.93 34.39
N PHE A 64 14.76 -7.56 35.58
CA PHE A 64 13.37 -7.16 35.80
C PHE A 64 13.02 -5.84 35.09
N LYS A 65 13.93 -4.86 35.06
CA LYS A 65 13.74 -3.65 34.26
C LYS A 65 13.53 -3.97 32.78
N ALA A 66 14.30 -4.91 32.26
CA ALA A 66 14.23 -5.27 30.84
C ALA A 66 13.01 -6.14 30.47
N LYS A 67 12.68 -7.14 31.31
CA LYS A 67 11.73 -8.20 30.92
C LYS A 67 10.49 -8.34 31.81
N GLN A 68 10.37 -7.56 32.91
CA GLN A 68 9.29 -7.64 33.90
C GLN A 68 9.01 -9.06 34.40
N THR A 69 10.08 -9.87 34.49
CA THR A 69 10.07 -11.25 35.03
C THR A 69 11.38 -11.53 35.72
N PHE A 70 11.45 -12.60 36.51
CA PHE A 70 12.63 -13.00 37.25
C PHE A 70 13.24 -14.27 36.66
N PHE A 71 14.58 -14.35 36.67
CA PHE A 71 15.33 -15.41 36.04
C PHE A 71 16.09 -16.24 37.08
N ARG A 72 16.28 -17.52 36.77
CA ARG A 72 17.24 -18.37 37.41
C ARG A 72 18.36 -18.67 36.44
N PHE A 73 19.56 -18.41 36.79
CA PHE A 73 20.75 -18.57 35.96
C PHE A 73 21.91 -19.12 36.78
N ALA A 74 22.88 -19.73 36.14
CA ALA A 74 24.17 -20.00 36.73
C ALA A 74 25.08 -18.78 36.54
N TRP A 75 26.09 -18.63 37.38
CA TRP A 75 27.03 -17.54 37.29
C TRP A 75 27.78 -17.50 35.95
N ALA A 76 27.99 -18.66 35.33
CA ALA A 76 28.60 -18.76 34.02
C ALA A 76 27.69 -18.20 32.90
N ASP A 77 26.36 -18.16 33.09
CA ASP A 77 25.43 -17.65 32.08
C ASP A 77 25.40 -16.10 32.04
N VAL A 78 26.05 -15.43 33.01
CA VAL A 78 25.95 -13.98 33.19
C VAL A 78 27.32 -13.35 33.51
N GLU A 79 28.44 -13.92 33.05
CA GLU A 79 29.79 -13.51 33.38
C GLU A 79 30.05 -12.04 33.10
N ASP A 80 29.69 -11.55 31.95
CA ASP A 80 29.93 -10.17 31.53
C ASP A 80 29.10 -9.16 32.34
N ASP A 81 27.82 -9.46 32.56
CA ASP A 81 26.92 -8.66 33.37
C ASP A 81 27.38 -8.62 34.84
N LEU A 82 27.85 -9.76 35.33
CA LEU A 82 28.43 -9.86 36.68
C LEU A 82 29.70 -9.03 36.81
N ALA A 83 30.61 -9.10 35.82
CA ALA A 83 31.83 -8.29 35.77
C ALA A 83 31.51 -6.79 35.78
N PHE A 84 30.50 -6.39 34.99
CA PHE A 84 30.02 -4.99 34.98
C PHE A 84 29.51 -4.56 36.38
N VAL A 85 28.66 -5.36 37.02
CA VAL A 85 28.08 -5.06 38.34
C VAL A 85 29.16 -5.00 39.43
N LEU A 86 30.10 -5.96 39.44
CA LEU A 86 31.19 -6.01 40.42
C LEU A 86 32.14 -4.83 40.28
N SER A 87 32.56 -4.53 39.05
CA SER A 87 33.49 -3.40 38.82
C SER A 87 32.88 -2.05 39.20
N ARG A 88 31.58 -1.88 38.98
CA ARG A 88 30.89 -0.61 39.18
C ARG A 88 30.46 -0.38 40.65
N TYR A 89 29.95 -1.40 41.33
CA TYR A 89 29.34 -1.24 42.66
C TYR A 89 30.11 -1.89 43.79
N PHE A 90 31.01 -2.83 43.52
CA PHE A 90 31.75 -3.57 44.51
C PHE A 90 33.28 -3.63 44.23
N PRO A 91 33.91 -2.50 43.86
CA PRO A 91 35.31 -2.50 43.46
C PRO A 91 36.23 -3.05 44.56
N GLY A 92 37.16 -3.93 44.19
CA GLY A 92 38.17 -4.46 45.10
C GLY A 92 37.68 -5.56 46.07
N GLN A 93 36.44 -5.98 45.99
CA GLN A 93 35.90 -7.11 46.75
C GLN A 93 36.17 -8.44 46.04
N THR A 94 36.56 -9.46 46.76
CA THR A 94 36.74 -10.81 46.20
C THR A 94 35.39 -11.53 46.08
N PHE A 95 34.99 -11.89 44.85
CA PHE A 95 33.73 -12.57 44.60
C PHE A 95 33.89 -14.11 44.70
N GLU A 96 33.13 -14.72 45.60
CA GLU A 96 33.00 -16.18 45.67
C GLU A 96 31.68 -16.59 45.07
N GLN A 97 31.74 -17.51 44.07
CA GLN A 97 30.53 -18.06 43.44
C GLN A 97 29.81 -19.02 44.43
N ARG A 98 28.79 -18.52 45.08
CA ARG A 98 27.87 -19.34 45.90
C ARG A 98 26.51 -19.45 45.27
N VAL A 99 25.89 -20.62 45.44
CA VAL A 99 24.52 -20.85 44.93
C VAL A 99 23.53 -20.06 45.77
N VAL A 100 22.71 -19.22 45.10
CA VAL A 100 21.63 -18.49 45.78
C VAL A 100 20.47 -19.46 46.02
N THR A 101 20.03 -19.58 47.28
CA THR A 101 18.97 -20.50 47.68
C THR A 101 17.61 -20.09 47.15
N ASN A 102 16.68 -21.05 47.04
CA ASN A 102 15.30 -20.76 46.62
C ASN A 102 14.61 -19.73 47.54
N TYR A 103 14.93 -19.76 48.85
CA TYR A 103 14.38 -18.80 49.80
C TYR A 103 14.91 -17.39 49.57
N GLU A 104 16.19 -17.24 49.37
CA GLU A 104 16.82 -15.97 49.05
C GLU A 104 16.30 -15.36 47.73
N HIS A 105 16.21 -16.20 46.71
CA HIS A 105 15.64 -15.77 45.41
C HIS A 105 14.18 -15.29 45.56
N TYR A 106 13.33 -16.01 46.27
CA TYR A 106 11.94 -15.63 46.51
C TYR A 106 11.85 -14.34 47.35
N ALA A 107 12.62 -14.21 48.39
CA ALA A 107 12.66 -12.99 49.22
C ALA A 107 13.09 -11.76 48.38
N GLN A 108 14.09 -11.92 47.51
CA GLN A 108 14.54 -10.84 46.62
C GLN A 108 13.48 -10.47 45.59
N ARG A 109 12.84 -11.44 44.96
CA ARG A 109 11.71 -11.18 44.03
C ARG A 109 10.66 -10.28 44.69
N THR A 110 10.23 -10.59 45.89
CA THR A 110 9.22 -9.80 46.62
C THR A 110 9.65 -8.36 46.82
N LEU A 111 10.90 -8.15 47.22
CA LEU A 111 11.43 -6.80 47.48
C LEU A 111 11.63 -6.00 46.18
N ILE A 112 12.11 -6.64 45.12
CA ILE A 112 12.30 -5.98 43.83
C ILE A 112 10.93 -5.62 43.25
N ALA A 113 9.96 -6.53 43.30
CA ALA A 113 8.59 -6.23 42.84
C ALA A 113 7.99 -5.03 43.60
N GLN A 114 8.17 -4.97 44.94
CA GLN A 114 7.73 -3.82 45.75
C GLN A 114 8.44 -2.52 45.35
N LEU A 115 9.74 -2.59 45.05
CA LEU A 115 10.51 -1.42 44.61
C LEU A 115 9.98 -0.78 43.33
N PHE A 116 9.50 -1.61 42.39
CA PHE A 116 8.91 -1.15 41.13
C PHE A 116 7.39 -0.98 41.19
N ALA A 117 6.78 -1.15 42.38
CA ALA A 117 5.33 -1.16 42.57
C ALA A 117 4.60 -2.23 41.73
N TYR A 118 5.27 -3.36 41.46
CA TYR A 118 4.71 -4.52 40.81
C TYR A 118 4.16 -5.52 41.83
N ARG A 119 3.11 -6.25 41.40
CA ARG A 119 2.61 -7.42 42.13
C ARG A 119 3.24 -8.66 41.54
N LEU A 120 3.67 -9.58 42.39
CA LEU A 120 4.11 -10.89 41.93
C LEU A 120 2.95 -11.64 41.31
N TRP A 121 3.25 -12.43 40.26
CA TRP A 121 2.26 -13.28 39.65
C TRP A 121 1.64 -14.25 40.66
N SER A 122 0.30 -14.29 40.70
CA SER A 122 -0.48 -15.23 41.52
C SER A 122 -1.67 -15.77 40.71
N SER A 123 -2.17 -16.92 41.16
CA SER A 123 -3.39 -17.51 40.55
C SER A 123 -4.63 -16.65 40.63
N ASP A 124 -4.68 -15.72 41.59
CA ASP A 124 -5.83 -14.82 41.79
C ASP A 124 -6.03 -13.82 40.61
N PHE A 125 -4.95 -13.54 39.88
CA PHE A 125 -5.02 -12.68 38.69
C PHE A 125 -5.35 -13.43 37.40
N LEU A 126 -5.38 -14.77 37.46
CA LEU A 126 -5.61 -15.63 36.27
C LEU A 126 -6.99 -15.37 35.65
N ASP A 127 -8.02 -15.21 36.50
CA ASP A 127 -9.40 -15.00 36.01
C ASP A 127 -9.54 -13.66 35.33
N HIS A 128 -8.91 -12.62 35.88
CA HIS A 128 -8.89 -11.27 35.25
C HIS A 128 -8.16 -11.32 33.90
N LEU A 129 -7.00 -11.96 33.83
CA LEU A 129 -6.24 -12.13 32.59
C LEU A 129 -7.02 -12.98 31.59
N GLY A 130 -7.75 -13.99 32.04
CA GLY A 130 -8.63 -14.81 31.21
C GLY A 130 -9.80 -14.04 30.61
N GLN A 131 -10.41 -13.14 31.36
CA GLN A 131 -11.46 -12.24 30.86
C GLN A 131 -10.93 -11.29 29.80
N GLN A 132 -9.75 -10.70 30.02
CA GLN A 132 -9.07 -9.87 29.03
C GLN A 132 -8.73 -10.65 27.77
N ALA A 133 -8.15 -11.83 27.90
CA ALA A 133 -7.86 -12.69 26.75
C ALA A 133 -9.13 -12.98 25.91
N ALA A 134 -10.27 -13.23 26.57
CA ALA A 134 -11.54 -13.44 25.87
C ALA A 134 -12.03 -12.20 25.12
N GLN A 135 -11.79 -11.00 25.64
CA GLN A 135 -12.12 -9.75 24.94
C GLN A 135 -11.17 -9.51 23.76
N ILE A 136 -9.87 -9.74 23.94
CA ILE A 136 -8.87 -9.57 22.90
C ILE A 136 -9.12 -10.52 21.73
N VAL A 137 -9.44 -11.80 22.00
CA VAL A 137 -9.74 -12.81 20.98
C VAL A 137 -10.95 -12.43 20.12
N ARG A 138 -11.94 -11.70 20.65
CA ARG A 138 -13.05 -11.18 19.85
C ARG A 138 -12.61 -10.11 18.86
N ARG A 139 -11.54 -9.37 19.17
CA ARG A 139 -10.97 -8.36 18.29
C ARG A 139 -10.06 -8.97 17.21
N ASP A 140 -9.14 -9.86 17.64
CA ASP A 140 -8.22 -10.56 16.74
C ASP A 140 -7.85 -11.94 17.33
N VAL A 141 -7.98 -12.98 16.52
CA VAL A 141 -7.67 -14.37 16.89
C VAL A 141 -6.21 -14.76 16.63
N THR A 142 -5.37 -13.84 16.15
CA THR A 142 -3.95 -14.13 15.90
C THR A 142 -3.18 -14.19 17.22
N SER A 143 -2.40 -15.25 17.42
CA SER A 143 -1.70 -15.51 18.69
C SER A 143 -0.74 -14.40 19.07
N GLY A 144 0.02 -13.86 18.12
CA GLY A 144 0.96 -12.76 18.36
C GLY A 144 0.27 -11.49 18.87
N PHE A 145 -0.85 -11.10 18.26
CA PHE A 145 -1.65 -9.97 18.73
C PHE A 145 -2.14 -10.17 20.17
N ILE A 146 -2.68 -11.38 20.47
CA ILE A 146 -3.21 -11.68 21.79
C ILE A 146 -2.09 -11.58 22.85
N VAL A 147 -0.90 -12.12 22.56
CA VAL A 147 0.25 -12.04 23.47
C VAL A 147 0.65 -10.58 23.70
N ALA A 148 0.80 -9.78 22.64
CA ALA A 148 1.20 -8.37 22.75
C ALA A 148 0.23 -7.58 23.63
N GLU A 149 -1.07 -7.70 23.38
CA GLU A 149 -2.11 -7.00 24.16
C GLU A 149 -2.14 -7.46 25.63
N LEU A 150 -1.94 -8.76 25.89
CA LEU A 150 -1.88 -9.27 27.27
C LEU A 150 -0.64 -8.77 28.02
N ILE A 151 0.50 -8.62 27.34
CA ILE A 151 1.73 -8.05 27.94
C ILE A 151 1.51 -6.57 28.29
N VAL A 152 0.91 -5.80 27.38
CA VAL A 152 0.54 -4.41 27.65
C VAL A 152 -0.37 -4.32 28.88
N TYR A 153 -1.41 -5.13 28.91
CA TYR A 153 -2.34 -5.18 30.03
C TYR A 153 -1.64 -5.51 31.37
N LEU A 154 -0.73 -6.50 31.41
CA LEU A 154 0.06 -6.84 32.59
C LEU A 154 0.93 -5.68 33.05
N ASN A 155 1.59 -4.97 32.13
CA ASN A 155 2.43 -3.84 32.43
C ASN A 155 1.65 -2.63 32.99
N GLU A 156 0.49 -2.33 32.42
CA GLU A 156 -0.42 -1.28 32.92
C GLU A 156 -0.91 -1.55 34.35
N HIS A 157 -1.20 -2.83 34.66
CA HIS A 157 -1.65 -3.23 35.97
C HIS A 157 -0.51 -3.51 36.95
N LYS A 158 0.76 -3.31 36.52
CA LYS A 158 1.94 -3.57 37.32
C LYS A 158 1.96 -5.00 37.88
N VAL A 159 1.72 -5.98 37.03
CA VAL A 159 1.76 -7.40 37.39
C VAL A 159 2.94 -8.08 36.72
N GLU A 160 3.71 -8.87 37.49
CA GLU A 160 4.79 -9.70 36.96
C GLU A 160 4.28 -10.58 35.84
N ARG A 161 5.03 -10.70 34.76
CA ARG A 161 4.68 -11.55 33.62
C ARG A 161 4.64 -13.02 34.03
N PRO A 162 3.53 -13.74 33.79
CA PRO A 162 3.45 -15.18 34.07
C PRO A 162 4.37 -15.97 33.15
N GLY A 163 4.81 -17.14 33.59
CA GLY A 163 5.62 -18.03 32.74
C GLY A 163 4.90 -18.41 31.44
N TYR A 164 5.68 -18.64 30.37
CA TYR A 164 5.18 -18.93 29.02
C TYR A 164 4.10 -20.00 28.98
N ALA A 165 4.30 -21.14 29.69
CA ALA A 165 3.31 -22.21 29.71
C ALA A 165 1.94 -21.79 30.27
N THR A 166 1.91 -20.84 31.20
CA THR A 166 0.66 -20.28 31.73
C THR A 166 -0.02 -19.39 30.68
N LEU A 167 0.72 -18.49 30.04
CA LEU A 167 0.22 -17.64 28.97
C LEU A 167 -0.29 -18.47 27.80
N GLN A 168 0.48 -19.45 27.35
CA GLN A 168 0.12 -20.38 26.28
C GLN A 168 -1.19 -21.11 26.56
N ARG A 169 -1.36 -21.61 27.79
CA ARG A 169 -2.59 -22.31 28.22
C ARG A 169 -3.78 -21.38 28.20
N LEU A 170 -3.63 -20.18 28.75
CA LEU A 170 -4.69 -19.18 28.83
C LEU A 170 -5.16 -18.75 27.42
N ILE A 171 -4.23 -18.45 26.52
CA ILE A 171 -4.57 -18.11 25.13
C ILE A 171 -5.25 -19.28 24.42
N SER A 172 -4.74 -20.49 24.59
CA SER A 172 -5.35 -21.69 23.99
C SER A 172 -6.78 -21.92 24.51
N GLN A 173 -7.03 -21.62 25.78
CA GLN A 173 -8.36 -21.70 26.39
C GLN A 173 -9.28 -20.61 25.82
N ALA A 174 -8.82 -19.35 25.74
CA ALA A 174 -9.60 -18.24 25.20
C ALA A 174 -9.99 -18.46 23.74
N LEU A 175 -9.05 -18.91 22.89
CA LEU A 175 -9.32 -19.27 21.50
C LEU A 175 -10.31 -20.43 21.35
N SER A 176 -10.26 -21.40 22.29
CA SER A 176 -11.18 -22.55 22.29
C SER A 176 -12.57 -22.15 22.76
N ALA A 177 -12.64 -21.30 23.77
CA ALA A 177 -13.90 -20.75 24.28
C ALA A 177 -14.62 -19.88 23.23
N GLU A 178 -13.89 -19.04 22.52
CA GLU A 178 -14.46 -18.21 21.42
C GLU A 178 -15.01 -19.08 20.29
N ARG A 179 -14.27 -20.12 19.88
CA ARG A 179 -14.78 -21.09 18.89
C ARG A 179 -16.05 -21.78 19.33
N LEU A 180 -16.12 -22.16 20.61
CA LEU A 180 -17.33 -22.79 21.17
C LEU A 180 -18.49 -21.79 21.18
N ARG A 181 -18.25 -20.55 21.66
CA ARG A 181 -19.27 -19.48 21.69
C ARG A 181 -19.87 -19.24 20.30
N LEU A 182 -19.01 -19.08 19.28
CA LEU A 182 -19.45 -18.86 17.90
C LEU A 182 -20.21 -20.08 17.35
N GLY A 183 -19.75 -21.29 17.65
CA GLY A 183 -20.45 -22.52 17.26
C GLY A 183 -21.84 -22.64 17.87
N GLU A 184 -21.99 -22.37 19.17
CA GLU A 184 -23.28 -22.40 19.86
C GLU A 184 -24.25 -21.31 19.35
N LEU A 185 -23.73 -20.11 19.04
CA LEU A 185 -24.54 -19.04 18.45
C LEU A 185 -25.03 -19.43 17.07
N LEU A 186 -24.13 -19.96 16.22
CA LEU A 186 -24.51 -20.40 14.87
C LEU A 186 -25.54 -21.52 14.90
N ALA A 187 -25.38 -22.52 15.79
CA ALA A 187 -26.34 -23.61 15.93
C ALA A 187 -27.76 -23.13 16.34
N LYS A 188 -27.84 -22.01 17.05
CA LYS A 188 -29.14 -21.41 17.45
C LYS A 188 -29.80 -20.57 16.34
N VAL A 189 -29.01 -19.98 15.43
CA VAL A 189 -29.48 -18.96 14.51
C VAL A 189 -29.57 -19.45 13.07
N LEU A 190 -28.78 -20.47 12.68
CA LEU A 190 -28.84 -21.03 11.33
C LEU A 190 -30.07 -21.92 11.14
N ASP A 191 -30.83 -21.65 10.10
CA ASP A 191 -31.94 -22.50 9.70
C ASP A 191 -31.47 -23.70 8.83
N ALA A 192 -32.29 -24.72 8.74
CA ALA A 192 -31.96 -25.94 8.00
C ALA A 192 -31.66 -25.68 6.51
N PRO A 193 -32.40 -24.80 5.76
CA PRO A 193 -32.06 -24.46 4.38
C PRO A 193 -30.68 -23.83 4.23
N THR A 194 -30.27 -22.96 5.15
CA THR A 194 -28.94 -22.33 5.10
C THR A 194 -27.82 -23.35 5.41
N ILE A 195 -28.03 -24.25 6.38
CA ILE A 195 -27.10 -25.34 6.67
C ILE A 195 -26.92 -26.23 5.43
N GLU A 196 -27.98 -26.58 4.76
CA GLU A 196 -27.94 -27.38 3.55
C GLU A 196 -27.23 -26.64 2.41
N ALA A 197 -27.51 -25.35 2.21
CA ALA A 197 -26.86 -24.53 1.20
C ALA A 197 -25.32 -24.39 1.47
N LEU A 198 -24.88 -24.26 2.72
CA LEU A 198 -23.47 -24.26 3.10
C LEU A 198 -22.84 -25.63 2.85
N ALA A 199 -23.53 -26.72 3.16
CA ALA A 199 -23.07 -28.09 2.91
C ALA A 199 -22.92 -28.37 1.41
N GLN A 200 -23.82 -27.89 0.57
CA GLN A 200 -23.75 -28.02 -0.90
C GLN A 200 -22.46 -27.41 -1.48
N LEU A 201 -21.94 -26.31 -0.94
CA LEU A 201 -20.68 -25.70 -1.41
C LEU A 201 -19.49 -26.68 -1.36
N ILE A 202 -19.50 -27.60 -0.40
CA ILE A 202 -18.40 -28.56 -0.16
C ILE A 202 -18.76 -29.97 -0.66
N VAL A 203 -19.91 -30.19 -1.29
CA VAL A 203 -20.22 -31.46 -1.97
C VAL A 203 -19.33 -31.56 -3.22
N ARG A 204 -18.76 -32.71 -3.46
CA ARG A 204 -17.95 -33.00 -4.63
C ARG A 204 -18.84 -33.65 -5.68
N ASP A 205 -19.04 -32.96 -6.78
CA ASP A 205 -19.55 -33.55 -8.00
C ASP A 205 -18.40 -34.21 -8.78
N GLU A 206 -18.70 -34.94 -9.85
CA GLU A 206 -17.72 -35.79 -10.55
C GLU A 206 -16.44 -35.07 -11.02
N THR A 207 -16.43 -33.74 -11.14
CA THR A 207 -15.30 -32.97 -11.66
C THR A 207 -14.71 -31.94 -10.70
N LEU A 208 -15.51 -31.06 -10.10
CA LEU A 208 -15.04 -29.97 -9.22
C LEU A 208 -16.14 -29.62 -8.20
N SER A 209 -15.76 -29.37 -6.95
CA SER A 209 -16.71 -28.84 -5.97
C SER A 209 -17.11 -27.41 -6.35
N GLU A 210 -18.31 -27.01 -5.96
CA GLU A 210 -18.82 -25.65 -6.18
C GLU A 210 -17.89 -24.60 -5.55
N LEU A 211 -17.43 -24.84 -4.31
CA LEU A 211 -16.49 -23.96 -3.63
C LEU A 211 -15.19 -23.75 -4.41
N ALA A 212 -14.63 -24.79 -5.03
CA ALA A 212 -13.43 -24.66 -5.84
C ALA A 212 -13.63 -23.75 -7.07
N GLY A 213 -14.81 -23.80 -7.68
CA GLY A 213 -15.21 -22.88 -8.75
C GLY A 213 -15.35 -21.42 -8.26
N LEU A 214 -15.94 -21.21 -7.08
CA LEU A 214 -16.13 -19.90 -6.47
C LEU A 214 -14.81 -19.24 -6.06
N LYS A 215 -13.79 -20.02 -5.66
CA LYS A 215 -12.44 -19.54 -5.30
C LYS A 215 -11.64 -19.02 -6.49
N GLN A 216 -11.95 -19.42 -7.72
CA GLN A 216 -11.20 -18.97 -8.88
C GLN A 216 -11.44 -17.48 -9.16
N ASP A 217 -10.37 -16.72 -9.32
CA ASP A 217 -10.44 -15.31 -9.69
C ASP A 217 -10.63 -15.11 -11.19
N ALA A 218 -11.28 -14.00 -11.56
CA ALA A 218 -11.36 -13.58 -12.94
C ALA A 218 -9.97 -13.22 -13.47
N LYS A 219 -9.67 -13.68 -14.69
CA LYS A 219 -8.39 -13.40 -15.36
C LYS A 219 -8.33 -12.01 -15.97
N ASP A 220 -9.50 -11.48 -16.35
CA ASP A 220 -9.66 -10.15 -16.98
C ASP A 220 -11.13 -9.75 -16.94
N PHE A 221 -11.45 -8.57 -17.50
CA PHE A 221 -12.83 -8.13 -17.66
C PHE A 221 -13.48 -8.59 -18.98
N GLY A 222 -12.93 -9.60 -19.63
CA GLY A 222 -13.52 -10.16 -20.84
C GLY A 222 -14.94 -10.69 -20.61
N TRP A 223 -15.78 -10.64 -21.64
CA TRP A 223 -17.19 -11.04 -21.57
C TRP A 223 -17.41 -12.38 -20.86
N ARG A 224 -16.66 -13.42 -21.25
CA ARG A 224 -16.81 -14.76 -20.68
C ARG A 224 -16.46 -14.82 -19.19
N GLN A 225 -15.48 -14.03 -18.76
CA GLN A 225 -15.10 -13.95 -17.35
C GLN A 225 -16.19 -13.25 -16.53
N MET A 226 -16.74 -12.16 -17.07
CA MET A 226 -17.78 -11.39 -16.37
C MET A 226 -19.12 -12.14 -16.28
N VAL A 227 -19.44 -12.97 -17.24
CA VAL A 227 -20.59 -13.90 -17.14
C VAL A 227 -20.38 -14.86 -15.96
N ARG A 228 -19.19 -15.45 -15.82
CA ARG A 228 -18.87 -16.34 -14.70
C ARG A 228 -18.90 -15.61 -13.34
N GLU A 229 -18.37 -14.39 -13.27
CA GLU A 229 -18.42 -13.59 -12.04
C GLU A 229 -19.86 -13.28 -11.62
N ARG A 230 -20.74 -12.94 -12.56
CA ARG A 230 -22.19 -12.79 -12.32
C ARG A 230 -22.83 -14.07 -11.79
N GLU A 231 -22.54 -15.20 -12.42
CA GLU A 231 -23.06 -16.50 -11.99
C GLU A 231 -22.60 -16.84 -10.57
N LYS A 232 -21.32 -16.67 -10.26
CA LYS A 232 -20.78 -16.87 -8.91
C LYS A 232 -21.47 -15.97 -7.90
N ARG A 233 -21.65 -14.68 -8.24
CA ARG A 233 -22.33 -13.71 -7.38
C ARG A 233 -23.78 -14.13 -7.12
N ALA A 234 -24.51 -14.52 -8.16
CA ALA A 234 -25.88 -14.98 -8.04
C ALA A 234 -26.00 -16.24 -7.14
N ARG A 235 -25.08 -17.18 -7.25
CA ARG A 235 -25.02 -18.38 -6.39
C ARG A 235 -24.75 -18.05 -4.93
N LEU A 236 -23.88 -17.08 -4.65
CA LEU A 236 -23.58 -16.65 -3.29
C LEU A 236 -24.64 -15.72 -2.68
N ALA A 237 -25.53 -15.12 -3.49
CA ALA A 237 -26.50 -14.13 -3.02
C ALA A 237 -27.41 -14.60 -1.87
N PRO A 238 -27.95 -15.82 -1.84
CA PRO A 238 -28.73 -16.30 -0.70
C PRO A 238 -27.91 -16.35 0.58
N LEU A 239 -26.73 -16.95 0.53
CA LEU A 239 -25.80 -17.06 1.69
C LEU A 239 -25.29 -15.70 2.14
N TYR A 240 -25.05 -14.80 1.21
CA TYR A 240 -24.67 -13.42 1.52
C TYR A 240 -25.75 -12.68 2.31
N ARG A 241 -27.02 -12.79 1.92
CA ARG A 241 -28.15 -12.16 2.65
C ARG A 241 -28.21 -12.66 4.09
N VAL A 242 -28.08 -13.97 4.27
CA VAL A 242 -28.01 -14.59 5.60
C VAL A 242 -26.80 -14.04 6.37
N ALA A 243 -25.61 -14.06 5.77
CA ALA A 243 -24.40 -13.56 6.39
C ALA A 243 -24.49 -12.08 6.79
N LYS A 244 -25.09 -11.23 5.94
CA LYS A 244 -25.30 -9.81 6.18
C LYS A 244 -26.15 -9.55 7.44
N THR A 245 -27.11 -10.43 7.73
CA THR A 245 -27.99 -10.33 8.90
C THR A 245 -27.36 -10.97 10.15
N LEU A 246 -26.65 -12.09 9.99
CA LEU A 246 -26.17 -12.89 11.12
C LEU A 246 -24.81 -12.45 11.66
N LEU A 247 -23.86 -12.09 10.79
CA LEU A 247 -22.50 -11.76 11.24
C LEU A 247 -22.44 -10.62 12.26
N PRO A 248 -23.23 -9.54 12.15
CA PRO A 248 -23.31 -8.51 13.20
C PRO A 248 -23.80 -9.05 14.55
N GLN A 249 -24.69 -10.06 14.56
CA GLN A 249 -25.24 -10.65 15.78
C GLN A 249 -24.23 -11.60 16.47
N LEU A 250 -23.25 -12.11 15.73
CA LEU A 250 -22.22 -12.97 16.27
C LEU A 250 -21.12 -12.20 16.99
N ASP A 251 -21.14 -10.87 16.94
CA ASP A 251 -20.10 -10.00 17.52
C ASP A 251 -18.69 -10.42 17.07
N VAL A 252 -18.52 -10.58 15.75
CA VAL A 252 -17.25 -10.92 15.10
C VAL A 252 -16.63 -9.66 14.52
N SER A 253 -15.41 -9.35 14.89
CA SER A 253 -14.68 -8.23 14.34
C SER A 253 -14.42 -8.39 12.83
N GLN A 254 -14.20 -7.27 12.12
CA GLN A 254 -13.84 -7.32 10.71
C GLN A 254 -12.53 -8.11 10.48
N GLN A 255 -11.58 -8.00 11.40
CA GLN A 255 -10.32 -8.74 11.35
C GLN A 255 -10.56 -10.26 11.44
N ASN A 256 -11.34 -10.69 12.40
CA ASN A 256 -11.68 -12.10 12.57
C ASN A 256 -12.51 -12.63 11.39
N LEU A 257 -13.41 -11.82 10.86
CA LEU A 257 -14.18 -12.16 9.67
C LEU A 257 -13.28 -12.40 8.45
N HIS A 258 -12.30 -11.53 8.22
CA HIS A 258 -11.30 -11.73 7.16
C HIS A 258 -10.45 -12.98 7.40
N HIS A 259 -10.05 -13.22 8.65
CA HIS A 259 -9.29 -14.41 9.03
C HIS A 259 -10.08 -15.70 8.72
N TYR A 260 -11.33 -15.79 9.15
CA TYR A 260 -12.17 -16.97 8.91
C TYR A 260 -12.50 -17.18 7.44
N ALA A 261 -12.76 -16.12 6.69
CA ALA A 261 -12.94 -16.18 5.25
C ALA A 261 -11.65 -16.63 4.54
N GLY A 262 -10.49 -16.16 5.01
CA GLY A 262 -9.16 -16.59 4.55
C GLY A 262 -8.94 -18.08 4.76
N LEU A 263 -9.34 -18.61 5.93
CA LEU A 263 -9.27 -20.05 6.22
C LEU A 263 -10.16 -20.87 5.27
N ALA A 264 -11.38 -20.42 4.99
CA ALA A 264 -12.23 -21.10 3.99
C ALA A 264 -11.60 -21.11 2.60
N ASN A 265 -10.90 -20.02 2.22
CA ASN A 265 -10.19 -19.96 0.95
C ASN A 265 -8.96 -20.89 0.91
N PHE A 266 -8.26 -21.03 2.02
CA PHE A 266 -7.09 -21.88 2.16
C PHE A 266 -7.43 -23.37 2.15
N TYR A 267 -8.38 -23.81 3.01
CA TYR A 267 -8.71 -25.22 3.15
C TYR A 267 -9.26 -25.83 1.88
N THR A 268 -8.84 -27.06 1.60
CA THR A 268 -9.47 -27.88 0.57
C THR A 268 -10.89 -28.29 1.01
N VAL A 269 -11.71 -28.68 0.05
CA VAL A 269 -13.05 -29.20 0.34
C VAL A 269 -12.99 -30.45 1.23
N TYR A 270 -11.95 -31.26 1.06
CA TYR A 270 -11.71 -32.42 1.89
C TYR A 270 -11.45 -32.06 3.36
N ASP A 271 -10.67 -31.04 3.60
CA ASP A 271 -10.35 -30.57 4.95
C ASP A 271 -11.59 -29.97 5.63
N LEU A 272 -12.36 -29.16 4.91
CA LEU A 272 -13.59 -28.54 5.42
C LEU A 272 -14.64 -29.59 5.83
N ARG A 273 -14.74 -30.69 5.08
CA ARG A 273 -15.64 -31.80 5.42
C ARG A 273 -15.25 -32.56 6.69
N ARG A 274 -13.98 -32.58 7.02
CA ARG A 274 -13.45 -33.28 8.21
C ARG A 274 -13.49 -32.44 9.47
N MET A 275 -13.77 -31.13 9.33
CA MET A 275 -13.92 -30.22 10.46
C MET A 275 -15.25 -30.46 11.18
N LYS A 276 -15.35 -29.93 12.40
CA LYS A 276 -16.64 -29.83 13.09
C LYS A 276 -17.60 -29.00 12.22
N PRO A 277 -18.86 -29.44 12.07
CA PRO A 277 -19.82 -28.75 11.20
C PRO A 277 -19.94 -27.25 11.46
N GLU A 278 -20.01 -26.86 12.73
CA GLU A 278 -20.17 -25.44 13.14
C GLU A 278 -18.96 -24.59 12.72
N GLN A 279 -17.77 -25.18 12.77
CA GLN A 279 -16.54 -24.50 12.35
C GLN A 279 -16.49 -24.30 10.83
N ALA A 280 -16.84 -25.34 10.08
CA ALA A 280 -16.92 -25.26 8.61
C ALA A 280 -17.99 -24.23 8.18
N GLN A 281 -19.15 -24.23 8.82
CA GLN A 281 -20.24 -23.28 8.59
C GLN A 281 -19.82 -21.84 8.84
N LEU A 282 -19.10 -21.56 9.94
CA LEU A 282 -18.56 -20.24 10.23
C LEU A 282 -17.63 -19.76 9.10
N TYR A 283 -16.69 -20.61 8.71
CA TYR A 283 -15.71 -20.23 7.67
C TYR A 283 -16.39 -19.99 6.32
N LEU A 284 -17.32 -20.86 5.93
CA LEU A 284 -18.06 -20.74 4.68
C LEU A 284 -18.99 -19.53 4.66
N LEU A 285 -19.63 -19.19 5.79
CA LEU A 285 -20.49 -18.02 5.93
C LEU A 285 -19.66 -16.72 5.79
N CYS A 286 -18.53 -16.64 6.50
CA CYS A 286 -17.60 -15.50 6.37
C CYS A 286 -17.04 -15.39 4.93
N TYR A 287 -16.72 -16.53 4.31
CA TYR A 287 -16.28 -16.58 2.91
C TYR A 287 -17.36 -16.07 1.95
N ALA A 288 -18.61 -16.53 2.10
CA ALA A 288 -19.72 -16.10 1.26
C ALA A 288 -19.93 -14.59 1.36
N TRP A 289 -19.86 -14.02 2.56
CA TRP A 289 -19.97 -12.58 2.79
C TRP A 289 -18.84 -11.80 2.12
N GLN A 290 -17.61 -12.22 2.30
CA GLN A 290 -16.46 -11.53 1.72
C GLN A 290 -16.40 -11.68 0.21
N ARG A 291 -16.59 -12.92 -0.30
CA ARG A 291 -16.49 -13.22 -1.72
C ARG A 291 -17.58 -12.56 -2.55
N PHE A 292 -18.80 -12.51 -2.06
CA PHE A 292 -19.90 -11.82 -2.74
C PHE A 292 -19.58 -10.34 -2.96
N ARG A 293 -19.06 -9.67 -1.95
CA ARG A 293 -18.68 -8.26 -2.01
C ARG A 293 -17.51 -8.03 -2.98
N GLN A 294 -16.52 -8.92 -2.97
CA GLN A 294 -15.40 -8.89 -3.92
C GLN A 294 -15.87 -9.11 -5.38
N LEU A 295 -16.80 -10.05 -5.60
CA LEU A 295 -17.40 -10.26 -6.92
C LEU A 295 -18.19 -9.03 -7.38
N THR A 296 -18.86 -8.35 -6.47
CA THR A 296 -19.55 -7.08 -6.74
C THR A 296 -18.56 -5.99 -7.16
N ASP A 297 -17.43 -5.84 -6.45
CA ASP A 297 -16.35 -4.94 -6.83
C ASP A 297 -15.84 -5.23 -8.25
N ASN A 298 -15.59 -6.50 -8.57
CA ASN A 298 -15.13 -6.91 -9.91
C ASN A 298 -16.11 -6.48 -11.01
N LEU A 299 -17.43 -6.56 -10.77
CA LEU A 299 -18.44 -6.11 -11.75
C LEU A 299 -18.47 -4.58 -11.90
N VAL A 300 -18.32 -3.83 -10.81
CA VAL A 300 -18.23 -2.36 -10.83
C VAL A 300 -16.95 -1.93 -11.56
N ASP A 301 -15.83 -2.56 -11.26
CA ASP A 301 -14.55 -2.28 -11.93
C ASP A 301 -14.60 -2.64 -13.43
N ALA A 302 -15.26 -3.75 -13.77
CA ALA A 302 -15.48 -4.12 -15.17
C ALA A 302 -16.29 -3.08 -15.93
N GLN A 303 -17.35 -2.54 -15.34
CA GLN A 303 -18.13 -1.43 -15.89
C GLN A 303 -17.25 -0.21 -16.14
N GLY A 304 -16.48 0.19 -15.12
CA GLY A 304 -15.54 1.31 -15.23
C GLY A 304 -14.49 1.11 -16.34
N HIS A 305 -13.95 -0.09 -16.44
CA HIS A 305 -12.97 -0.48 -17.46
C HIS A 305 -13.54 -0.43 -18.88
N HIS A 306 -14.66 -1.10 -19.13
CA HIS A 306 -15.27 -1.13 -20.46
C HIS A 306 -15.72 0.25 -20.92
N MET A 307 -16.29 1.04 -20.01
CA MET A 307 -16.70 2.40 -20.33
C MET A 307 -15.51 3.27 -20.72
N LYS A 308 -14.40 3.20 -19.96
CA LYS A 308 -13.17 3.93 -20.27
C LYS A 308 -12.59 3.48 -21.62
N GLN A 309 -12.55 2.17 -21.87
CA GLN A 309 -12.05 1.63 -23.13
C GLN A 309 -12.86 2.16 -24.32
N LEU A 310 -14.19 2.18 -24.21
CA LEU A 310 -15.07 2.72 -25.25
C LEU A 310 -14.84 4.22 -25.47
N GLU A 311 -14.66 5.00 -24.40
CA GLU A 311 -14.34 6.44 -24.50
C GLU A 311 -13.02 6.67 -25.22
N ASP A 312 -11.98 5.91 -24.89
CA ASP A 312 -10.64 6.07 -25.47
C ASP A 312 -10.63 5.62 -26.95
N GLU A 313 -11.26 4.48 -27.28
CA GLU A 313 -11.38 4.00 -28.66
C GLU A 313 -12.16 4.97 -29.54
N THR A 314 -13.28 5.53 -29.06
CA THR A 314 -14.08 6.49 -29.81
C THR A 314 -13.37 7.82 -30.02
N LYS A 315 -12.59 8.28 -29.02
CA LYS A 315 -11.75 9.47 -29.12
C LYS A 315 -10.68 9.31 -30.20
N VAL A 316 -9.94 8.21 -30.19
CA VAL A 316 -8.88 7.92 -31.18
C VAL A 316 -9.45 7.83 -32.60
N ARG A 317 -10.60 7.13 -32.76
CA ARG A 317 -11.27 7.03 -34.08
C ARG A 317 -11.75 8.36 -34.59
N ALA A 318 -12.33 9.20 -33.73
CA ALA A 318 -12.81 10.53 -34.11
C ALA A 318 -11.63 11.44 -34.51
N GLU A 319 -10.52 11.39 -33.81
CA GLU A 319 -9.32 12.17 -34.14
C GLU A 319 -8.70 11.71 -35.47
N ASN A 320 -8.57 10.41 -35.68
CA ASN A 320 -8.10 9.87 -36.96
C ASN A 320 -9.01 10.31 -38.13
N ALA A 321 -10.33 10.21 -37.97
CA ALA A 321 -11.27 10.65 -38.99
C ALA A 321 -11.18 12.17 -39.24
N PHE A 322 -10.98 12.97 -38.18
CA PHE A 322 -10.77 14.41 -38.31
C PHE A 322 -9.49 14.73 -39.08
N VAL A 323 -8.37 14.10 -38.72
CA VAL A 323 -7.08 14.30 -39.38
C VAL A 323 -7.17 13.88 -40.87
N HIS A 324 -7.77 12.74 -41.18
CA HIS A 324 -7.98 12.31 -42.56
C HIS A 324 -8.81 13.34 -43.37
N GLY A 325 -9.91 13.80 -42.82
CA GLY A 325 -10.74 14.83 -43.49
C GLY A 325 -10.01 16.16 -43.70
N GLN A 326 -9.09 16.52 -42.79
CA GLN A 326 -8.25 17.72 -42.96
C GLN A 326 -7.18 17.52 -44.05
N ILE A 327 -6.56 16.35 -44.10
CA ILE A 327 -5.55 16.00 -45.12
C ILE A 327 -6.20 16.02 -46.52
N GLU A 328 -7.36 15.39 -46.69
CA GLU A 328 -8.10 15.40 -47.96
C GLU A 328 -8.40 16.85 -48.44
N ARG A 329 -8.94 17.68 -47.54
CA ARG A 329 -9.18 19.09 -47.82
C ARG A 329 -7.91 19.86 -48.21
N HIS A 330 -6.82 19.60 -47.50
CA HIS A 330 -5.54 20.24 -47.78
C HIS A 330 -4.95 19.82 -49.14
N GLN A 331 -5.07 18.57 -49.53
CA GLN A 331 -4.62 18.07 -50.82
C GLN A 331 -5.40 18.65 -51.99
N GLU A 332 -6.66 18.95 -51.81
CA GLU A 332 -7.52 19.58 -52.83
C GLU A 332 -7.31 21.09 -52.94
N SER A 333 -6.97 21.77 -51.86
CA SER A 333 -6.88 23.21 -51.77
C SER A 333 -5.99 23.90 -52.86
N PRO A 334 -4.81 23.38 -53.23
CA PRO A 334 -3.98 23.99 -54.29
C PRO A 334 -4.63 23.91 -55.67
N ARG A 335 -5.40 22.87 -55.97
CA ARG A 335 -6.09 22.71 -57.22
C ARG A 335 -7.33 23.62 -57.29
N VAL A 336 -8.08 23.71 -56.19
CA VAL A 336 -9.21 24.66 -56.06
C VAL A 336 -8.72 26.10 -56.11
N GLY A 337 -7.59 26.42 -55.45
CA GLY A 337 -6.96 27.72 -55.51
C GLY A 337 -6.64 28.12 -56.95
N ARG A 338 -6.10 27.21 -57.75
CA ARG A 338 -5.85 27.47 -59.19
C ARG A 338 -7.12 27.67 -59.97
N LEU A 339 -8.23 27.01 -59.63
CA LEU A 339 -9.54 27.24 -60.24
C LEU A 339 -10.06 28.66 -59.95
N LEU A 340 -9.93 29.12 -58.70
CA LEU A 340 -10.33 30.48 -58.28
C LEU A 340 -9.50 31.56 -58.99
N LEU A 341 -8.18 31.32 -59.14
CA LEU A 341 -7.26 32.23 -59.80
C LEU A 341 -7.55 32.38 -61.28
N LEU A 342 -8.29 31.45 -61.96
CA LEU A 342 -8.75 31.58 -63.31
C LEU A 342 -9.68 32.78 -63.50
N TYR A 343 -10.47 33.16 -62.51
CA TYR A 343 -11.40 34.28 -62.57
C TYR A 343 -10.74 35.67 -62.41
N VAL A 344 -9.53 35.72 -61.97
CA VAL A 344 -8.72 36.93 -61.80
C VAL A 344 -7.45 36.90 -62.68
N ASP A 345 -7.37 36.04 -63.71
CA ASP A 345 -6.26 35.92 -64.65
C ASP A 345 -6.36 37.05 -65.72
N ASP A 346 -5.52 38.05 -65.59
CA ASP A 346 -5.44 39.20 -66.53
C ASP A 346 -5.23 38.79 -68.00
N LYS A 347 -4.79 37.61 -68.29
CA LYS A 347 -4.63 37.05 -69.64
C LYS A 347 -5.96 36.54 -70.23
N LEU A 348 -7.02 36.57 -69.48
CA LEU A 348 -8.38 36.25 -69.96
C LEU A 348 -9.16 37.51 -70.12
N SER A 349 -9.49 37.88 -71.36
CA SER A 349 -10.34 39.07 -71.68
C SER A 349 -11.75 38.81 -71.11
N ASP A 350 -12.41 39.85 -70.63
CA ASP A 350 -13.81 39.81 -70.18
C ASP A 350 -14.81 39.35 -71.29
N HIS A 351 -14.42 39.43 -72.55
CA HIS A 351 -15.20 38.90 -73.68
C HIS A 351 -14.95 37.43 -73.96
N THR A 352 -14.14 36.72 -73.16
CA THR A 352 -13.85 35.28 -73.36
C THR A 352 -15.12 34.46 -73.11
N PRO A 353 -15.59 33.68 -74.09
CA PRO A 353 -16.78 32.83 -73.89
C PRO A 353 -16.64 31.91 -72.69
N PHE A 354 -17.67 31.85 -71.83
CA PHE A 354 -17.67 31.04 -70.61
C PHE A 354 -17.35 29.57 -70.90
N ALA A 355 -17.71 29.03 -72.04
CA ALA A 355 -17.37 27.68 -72.51
C ALA A 355 -15.84 27.47 -72.63
N ALA A 356 -15.09 28.51 -72.94
CA ALA A 356 -13.61 28.46 -73.03
C ALA A 356 -13.01 28.49 -71.61
N VAL A 357 -13.54 29.31 -70.70
CA VAL A 357 -13.13 29.35 -69.29
C VAL A 357 -13.39 27.99 -68.61
N ARG A 358 -14.58 27.43 -68.85
CA ARG A 358 -14.95 26.09 -68.36
C ARG A 358 -14.02 24.98 -68.89
N ARG A 359 -13.60 25.01 -70.16
CA ARG A 359 -12.62 24.08 -70.70
C ARG A 359 -11.27 24.19 -70.03
N ARG A 360 -10.79 25.39 -69.67
CA ARG A 360 -9.56 25.64 -68.95
C ARG A 360 -9.70 25.15 -67.50
N ALA A 361 -10.80 25.44 -66.83
CA ALA A 361 -11.09 24.95 -65.49
C ALA A 361 -11.07 23.42 -65.38
N PHE A 362 -11.67 22.70 -66.35
CA PHE A 362 -11.67 21.24 -66.37
C PHE A 362 -10.34 20.61 -66.77
N LYS A 363 -9.37 21.40 -67.28
CA LYS A 363 -7.93 20.97 -67.41
C LYS A 363 -7.19 21.01 -66.09
N ILE A 364 -7.58 21.88 -65.14
CA ILE A 364 -7.02 21.96 -63.82
C ILE A 364 -7.58 20.85 -62.92
N MET A 365 -8.92 20.69 -63.01
CA MET A 365 -9.64 19.68 -62.23
C MET A 365 -10.85 19.19 -63.03
N PRO A 366 -11.02 17.85 -63.24
CA PRO A 366 -12.16 17.28 -63.93
C PRO A 366 -13.50 17.72 -63.32
N ARG A 367 -14.56 17.73 -64.13
CA ARG A 367 -15.89 18.23 -63.75
C ARG A 367 -16.38 17.61 -62.44
N ASP A 368 -16.28 16.28 -62.34
CA ASP A 368 -16.78 15.53 -61.19
C ASP A 368 -15.98 15.81 -59.94
N GLU A 369 -14.67 16.03 -60.08
CA GLU A 369 -13.81 16.45 -58.96
C GLU A 369 -14.10 17.88 -58.51
N VAL A 370 -14.41 18.81 -59.44
CA VAL A 370 -14.82 20.19 -59.11
C VAL A 370 -16.12 20.18 -58.31
N GLN A 371 -17.08 19.41 -58.77
CA GLN A 371 -18.38 19.27 -58.07
C GLN A 371 -18.15 18.69 -56.66
N GLY A 372 -17.43 17.62 -56.54
CA GLY A 372 -17.17 16.97 -55.25
C GLY A 372 -16.36 17.87 -54.31
N ALA A 373 -15.34 18.59 -54.81
CA ALA A 373 -14.58 19.53 -54.03
C ALA A 373 -15.45 20.74 -53.60
N GLY A 374 -16.30 21.27 -54.48
CA GLY A 374 -17.21 22.36 -54.20
C GLY A 374 -18.23 21.95 -53.11
N GLU A 375 -18.83 20.77 -53.22
CA GLU A 375 -19.73 20.24 -52.20
C GLU A 375 -19.04 20.06 -50.84
N ARG A 376 -17.83 19.52 -50.80
CA ARG A 376 -17.04 19.37 -49.56
C ARG A 376 -16.64 20.69 -48.94
N LEU A 377 -16.23 21.67 -49.70
CA LEU A 377 -15.84 22.99 -49.23
C LEU A 377 -17.03 23.88 -48.83
N SER A 378 -18.21 23.66 -49.43
CA SER A 378 -19.45 24.33 -49.07
C SER A 378 -20.12 23.76 -47.84
N THR A 379 -19.71 22.57 -47.40
CA THR A 379 -20.23 21.95 -46.15
C THR A 379 -19.61 22.62 -44.92
N LYS A 380 -20.37 22.58 -43.81
CA LYS A 380 -19.86 23.07 -42.50
C LYS A 380 -18.52 22.39 -42.12
N PRO A 381 -17.66 23.09 -41.36
CA PRO A 381 -16.41 22.52 -40.86
C PRO A 381 -16.66 21.16 -40.16
N ILE A 382 -15.75 20.22 -40.35
CA ILE A 382 -15.86 18.90 -39.74
C ILE A 382 -15.81 19.07 -38.21
N SER A 383 -16.89 18.70 -37.53
CA SER A 383 -16.98 18.79 -36.08
C SER A 383 -16.34 17.55 -35.44
N ARG A 384 -15.30 17.73 -34.62
CA ARG A 384 -14.72 16.66 -33.79
C ARG A 384 -15.76 16.00 -32.91
N LEU A 385 -16.73 16.77 -32.40
CA LEU A 385 -17.81 16.25 -31.56
C LEU A 385 -18.76 15.36 -32.36
N ALA A 386 -19.15 15.76 -33.58
CA ALA A 386 -19.98 14.93 -34.45
C ALA A 386 -19.30 13.60 -34.78
N LEU A 387 -18.04 13.64 -35.20
CA LEU A 387 -17.26 12.42 -35.50
C LEU A 387 -17.15 11.50 -34.27
N ARG A 388 -17.09 12.06 -33.05
CA ARG A 388 -17.08 11.26 -31.84
C ARG A 388 -18.38 10.53 -31.61
N TRP A 389 -19.52 11.15 -31.85
CA TRP A 389 -20.84 10.50 -31.76
C TRP A 389 -21.01 9.42 -32.83
N GLU A 390 -20.54 9.65 -34.04
CA GLU A 390 -20.52 8.62 -35.09
C GLU A 390 -19.64 7.42 -34.70
N ALA A 391 -18.49 7.69 -34.09
CA ALA A 391 -17.62 6.62 -33.59
C ALA A 391 -18.30 5.81 -32.48
N ILE A 392 -19.15 6.44 -31.65
CA ILE A 392 -19.96 5.76 -30.62
C ILE A 392 -20.99 4.84 -31.29
N ASP A 393 -21.70 5.31 -32.32
CA ASP A 393 -22.69 4.50 -33.05
C ASP A 393 -22.06 3.18 -33.59
N ARG A 394 -20.83 3.30 -34.10
CA ARG A 394 -20.09 2.10 -34.60
C ARG A 394 -19.69 1.14 -33.49
N GLN A 395 -19.64 1.57 -32.24
CA GLN A 395 -19.30 0.73 -31.07
C GLN A 395 -20.54 0.25 -30.28
N ALA A 396 -21.74 0.59 -30.69
CA ALA A 396 -22.96 0.33 -29.95
C ALA A 396 -23.19 -1.17 -29.63
N THR A 397 -22.87 -2.06 -30.55
CA THR A 397 -22.99 -3.50 -30.32
C THR A 397 -22.02 -4.00 -29.25
N LYS A 398 -20.76 -3.51 -29.27
CA LYS A 398 -19.76 -3.83 -28.25
C LYS A 398 -20.20 -3.29 -26.89
N MET A 399 -20.70 -2.06 -26.85
CA MET A 399 -21.21 -1.42 -25.64
C MET A 399 -22.33 -2.24 -24.99
N ARG A 400 -23.39 -2.54 -25.75
CA ARG A 400 -24.54 -3.31 -25.27
C ARG A 400 -24.15 -4.68 -24.74
N ARG A 401 -23.28 -5.39 -25.47
CA ARG A 401 -22.81 -6.72 -25.08
C ARG A 401 -22.05 -6.72 -23.75
N HIS A 402 -21.22 -5.72 -23.48
CA HIS A 402 -20.38 -5.69 -22.29
C HIS A 402 -21.03 -5.00 -21.11
N LEU A 403 -21.80 -3.92 -21.31
CA LEU A 403 -22.27 -3.08 -20.21
C LEU A 403 -23.67 -3.45 -19.72
N ARG A 404 -24.63 -3.75 -20.59
CA ARG A 404 -26.01 -4.09 -20.15
C ARG A 404 -26.04 -5.20 -19.09
N PRO A 405 -25.37 -6.35 -19.29
CA PRO A 405 -25.40 -7.42 -18.29
C PRO A 405 -24.75 -7.06 -16.95
N LEU A 406 -23.79 -6.10 -16.95
CA LEU A 406 -23.20 -5.62 -15.72
C LEU A 406 -24.17 -4.75 -14.94
N TYR A 407 -24.83 -3.82 -15.63
CA TYR A 407 -25.83 -2.96 -15.00
C TYR A 407 -27.06 -3.73 -14.52
N ASP A 408 -27.48 -4.78 -15.23
CA ASP A 408 -28.56 -5.67 -14.78
C ASP A 408 -28.21 -6.38 -13.46
N ALA A 409 -26.96 -6.73 -13.27
CA ALA A 409 -26.49 -7.42 -12.07
C ALA A 409 -26.20 -6.49 -10.88
N LEU A 410 -26.06 -5.17 -11.09
CA LEU A 410 -25.71 -4.21 -10.07
C LEU A 410 -26.94 -3.42 -9.59
N GLU A 411 -27.08 -3.35 -8.26
CA GLU A 411 -28.04 -2.48 -7.57
C GLU A 411 -27.28 -1.21 -7.14
N LEU A 412 -27.56 -0.11 -7.83
CA LEU A 412 -26.93 1.17 -7.58
C LEU A 412 -27.81 2.02 -6.67
N SER A 413 -27.18 2.69 -5.70
CA SER A 413 -27.79 3.69 -4.82
C SER A 413 -27.16 5.06 -5.07
N ALA A 414 -27.81 6.14 -4.69
CA ALA A 414 -27.31 7.50 -4.82
C ALA A 414 -27.32 8.25 -3.50
N VAL A 415 -26.37 9.16 -3.32
CA VAL A 415 -26.35 10.08 -2.16
C VAL A 415 -27.54 11.03 -2.20
N ALA A 416 -27.87 11.56 -3.38
CA ALA A 416 -29.03 12.40 -3.58
C ALA A 416 -30.28 11.55 -3.91
N PRO A 417 -31.40 11.69 -3.18
CA PRO A 417 -32.61 10.91 -3.42
C PRO A 417 -33.13 11.03 -4.86
N ASP A 418 -33.08 12.23 -5.44
CA ASP A 418 -33.60 12.53 -6.77
C ASP A 418 -32.51 12.45 -7.85
N CYS A 419 -31.71 11.41 -7.84
CA CYS A 419 -30.62 11.26 -8.82
C CYS A 419 -31.16 10.98 -10.22
N PRO A 420 -31.04 11.90 -11.20
CA PRO A 420 -31.58 11.73 -12.53
C PRO A 420 -30.93 10.57 -13.30
N TRP A 421 -29.70 10.21 -12.94
CA TRP A 421 -28.97 9.13 -13.62
C TRP A 421 -29.44 7.76 -13.19
N LEU A 422 -29.85 7.59 -11.92
CA LEU A 422 -30.52 6.36 -11.48
C LEU A 422 -31.91 6.24 -12.09
N ALA A 423 -32.66 7.33 -12.15
CA ALA A 423 -33.97 7.36 -12.83
C ALA A 423 -33.83 6.98 -14.32
N ALA A 424 -32.81 7.50 -15.01
CA ALA A 424 -32.52 7.14 -16.40
C ALA A 424 -32.13 5.67 -16.55
N LEU A 425 -31.31 5.14 -15.64
CA LEU A 425 -30.93 3.72 -15.67
C LEU A 425 -32.14 2.83 -15.40
N ALA A 426 -32.99 3.17 -14.44
CA ALA A 426 -34.20 2.42 -14.12
C ALA A 426 -35.18 2.44 -15.31
N TRP A 427 -35.38 3.60 -15.96
CA TRP A 427 -36.18 3.72 -17.16
C TRP A 427 -35.63 2.83 -18.28
N MET A 428 -34.34 2.88 -18.57
CA MET A 428 -33.71 2.03 -19.59
C MET A 428 -33.87 0.54 -19.29
N LYS A 429 -33.65 0.11 -18.02
CA LYS A 429 -33.87 -1.29 -17.61
C LYS A 429 -35.32 -1.73 -17.85
N GLY A 430 -36.29 -0.92 -17.44
CA GLY A 430 -37.71 -1.23 -17.67
C GLY A 430 -38.08 -1.39 -19.15
N VAL A 431 -37.49 -0.55 -20.02
CA VAL A 431 -37.69 -0.68 -21.48
C VAL A 431 -37.06 -1.98 -21.99
N PHE A 432 -35.86 -2.36 -21.51
CA PHE A 432 -35.19 -3.57 -21.93
C PHE A 432 -35.88 -4.86 -21.43
N GLU A 433 -36.37 -4.85 -20.20
CA GLU A 433 -37.17 -5.96 -19.62
C GLU A 433 -38.46 -6.23 -20.41
N GLN A 434 -39.08 -5.17 -20.92
CA GLN A 434 -40.21 -5.25 -21.81
C GLN A 434 -39.84 -5.66 -23.26
N GLN A 435 -38.57 -5.95 -23.54
CA GLN A 435 -38.05 -6.27 -24.85
C GLN A 435 -38.27 -5.17 -25.90
N GLN A 436 -38.46 -3.92 -25.47
CA GLN A 436 -38.69 -2.76 -26.33
C GLN A 436 -37.36 -2.06 -26.66
N ARG A 437 -37.41 -1.18 -27.67
CA ARG A 437 -36.25 -0.36 -28.08
C ARG A 437 -36.39 1.05 -27.57
N LEU A 438 -35.35 1.61 -26.99
CA LEU A 438 -35.34 3.02 -26.54
C LEU A 438 -35.71 4.00 -27.68
N SER A 439 -35.34 3.68 -28.92
CA SER A 439 -35.66 4.52 -30.09
C SER A 439 -37.15 4.59 -30.46
N GLN A 440 -37.97 3.77 -29.82
CA GLN A 440 -39.42 3.72 -30.02
C GLN A 440 -40.22 4.38 -28.89
N ARG A 441 -39.50 4.86 -27.86
CA ARG A 441 -40.16 5.51 -26.70
C ARG A 441 -40.24 7.02 -26.92
N PRO A 442 -41.32 7.67 -26.48
CA PRO A 442 -41.46 9.12 -26.49
C PRO A 442 -40.37 9.81 -25.70
N VAL A 443 -39.98 11.02 -26.12
CA VAL A 443 -38.94 11.82 -25.42
C VAL A 443 -39.39 12.22 -24.01
N ASP A 444 -40.67 12.44 -23.79
CA ASP A 444 -41.24 12.87 -22.52
C ASP A 444 -41.11 11.83 -21.41
N GLU A 445 -40.88 10.58 -21.73
CA GLU A 445 -40.58 9.53 -20.77
C GLU A 445 -39.11 9.53 -20.31
N CYS A 446 -38.24 10.19 -21.07
CA CYS A 446 -36.81 10.31 -20.77
C CYS A 446 -36.60 11.37 -19.66
N PRO A 447 -35.84 11.07 -18.61
CA PRO A 447 -35.55 12.05 -17.55
C PRO A 447 -34.87 13.30 -18.11
N GLU A 448 -35.59 14.43 -18.12
CA GLU A 448 -35.18 15.69 -18.77
C GLU A 448 -33.81 16.20 -18.29
N LYS A 449 -33.54 16.09 -16.97
CA LYS A 449 -32.27 16.50 -16.35
C LYS A 449 -31.05 15.76 -16.89
N THR A 450 -31.25 14.67 -17.68
CA THR A 450 -30.16 13.92 -18.30
C THR A 450 -29.82 14.40 -19.72
N LEU A 451 -30.57 15.37 -20.25
CA LEU A 451 -30.46 15.90 -21.60
C LEU A 451 -29.91 17.35 -21.62
N PRO A 452 -28.59 17.56 -21.47
CA PRO A 452 -28.00 18.91 -21.52
C PRO A 452 -28.28 19.59 -22.86
N THR A 453 -28.62 20.85 -22.87
CA THR A 453 -28.98 21.64 -24.06
C THR A 453 -27.95 21.49 -25.19
N ALA A 454 -26.66 21.58 -24.85
CA ALA A 454 -25.57 21.45 -25.82
C ALA A 454 -25.46 20.07 -26.50
N LEU A 455 -25.99 19.00 -25.86
CA LEU A 455 -25.94 17.64 -26.38
C LEU A 455 -27.25 17.17 -26.97
N ARG A 456 -28.36 17.88 -26.80
CA ARG A 456 -29.66 17.53 -27.38
C ARG A 456 -29.57 17.22 -28.89
N PRO A 457 -28.83 17.97 -29.74
CA PRO A 457 -28.73 17.64 -31.18
C PRO A 457 -28.12 16.26 -31.48
N TYR A 458 -27.38 15.68 -30.55
CA TYR A 458 -26.73 14.38 -30.71
C TYR A 458 -27.46 13.24 -30.00
N LEU A 459 -28.22 13.55 -28.95
CA LEU A 459 -28.93 12.58 -28.11
C LEU A 459 -30.39 12.35 -28.52
N LEU A 460 -30.98 13.30 -29.26
CA LEU A 460 -32.36 13.26 -29.69
C LEU A 460 -32.49 13.07 -31.20
N LYS A 461 -33.61 12.52 -31.65
CA LYS A 461 -34.09 12.56 -33.01
C LYS A 461 -35.07 13.70 -33.19
N PHE A 462 -35.08 14.29 -34.31
CA PHE A 462 -35.97 15.41 -34.65
C PHE A 462 -36.85 15.02 -35.84
N ASP A 463 -38.10 15.46 -35.85
CA ASP A 463 -39.02 15.34 -37.00
C ASP A 463 -38.68 16.41 -38.06
N GLU A 464 -39.41 16.40 -39.15
CA GLU A 464 -39.26 17.35 -40.28
C GLU A 464 -39.55 18.78 -39.86
N GLN A 465 -40.27 18.98 -38.75
CA GLN A 465 -40.60 20.31 -38.21
C GLN A 465 -39.59 20.78 -37.15
N GLY A 466 -38.59 19.98 -36.83
CA GLY A 466 -37.54 20.30 -35.86
C GLY A 466 -37.93 20.02 -34.41
N ASN A 467 -39.04 19.30 -34.15
CA ASN A 467 -39.44 18.92 -32.79
C ASN A 467 -38.79 17.58 -32.42
N PRO A 468 -38.44 17.38 -31.11
CA PRO A 468 -37.92 16.11 -30.65
C PRO A 468 -38.91 14.99 -30.81
N SER A 469 -38.57 13.96 -31.58
CA SER A 469 -39.45 12.81 -31.91
C SER A 469 -39.05 11.52 -31.20
N GLY A 470 -37.86 11.46 -30.57
CA GLY A 470 -37.38 10.29 -29.85
C GLY A 470 -35.92 10.40 -29.41
N VAL A 471 -35.38 9.39 -28.78
CA VAL A 471 -33.99 9.35 -28.37
C VAL A 471 -33.11 8.62 -29.39
N GLN A 472 -31.90 9.10 -29.57
CA GLN A 472 -30.82 8.36 -30.24
C GLN A 472 -30.35 7.24 -29.32
N ALA A 473 -30.94 6.08 -29.41
CA ALA A 473 -30.83 5.01 -28.39
C ALA A 473 -29.40 4.70 -27.96
N ASP A 474 -28.49 4.43 -28.90
CA ASP A 474 -27.13 4.03 -28.59
C ASP A 474 -26.30 5.17 -27.98
N ARG A 475 -26.51 6.39 -28.44
CA ARG A 475 -25.84 7.59 -27.94
C ARG A 475 -26.34 7.97 -26.55
N TYR A 476 -27.65 7.83 -26.29
CA TYR A 476 -28.22 8.11 -24.99
C TYR A 476 -27.76 7.07 -23.95
N GLU A 477 -27.80 5.79 -24.32
CA GLU A 477 -27.31 4.70 -23.46
C GLU A 477 -25.83 4.89 -23.10
N PHE A 478 -24.98 5.21 -24.08
CA PHE A 478 -23.57 5.56 -23.85
C PHE A 478 -23.41 6.74 -22.88
N TRP A 479 -24.21 7.79 -23.09
CA TRP A 479 -24.15 9.00 -22.26
C TRP A 479 -24.52 8.71 -20.82
N VAL A 480 -25.59 7.98 -20.57
CA VAL A 480 -26.02 7.59 -19.22
C VAL A 480 -24.95 6.73 -18.55
N TYR A 481 -24.43 5.72 -19.22
CA TYR A 481 -23.39 4.84 -18.67
C TYR A 481 -22.09 5.61 -18.35
N ARG A 482 -21.74 6.56 -19.19
CA ARG A 482 -20.60 7.45 -18.95
C ARG A 482 -20.80 8.30 -17.68
N GLN A 483 -22.01 8.84 -17.49
CA GLN A 483 -22.32 9.65 -16.31
C GLN A 483 -22.37 8.80 -15.03
N ILE A 484 -22.91 7.59 -15.11
CA ILE A 484 -22.90 6.65 -13.98
C ILE A 484 -21.46 6.29 -13.61
N ARG A 485 -20.60 5.95 -14.57
CA ARG A 485 -19.20 5.68 -14.31
C ARG A 485 -18.51 6.84 -13.57
N LYS A 486 -18.75 8.07 -14.03
CA LYS A 486 -18.18 9.26 -13.40
C LYS A 486 -18.61 9.38 -11.95
N ARG A 487 -19.89 9.12 -11.67
CA ARG A 487 -20.48 9.23 -10.33
C ARG A 487 -20.14 8.07 -9.39
N LEU A 488 -20.00 6.86 -9.92
CA LEU A 488 -19.45 5.74 -9.15
C LEU A 488 -18.00 6.01 -8.73
N LYS A 489 -17.22 6.63 -9.62
CA LYS A 489 -15.84 7.01 -9.30
C LYS A 489 -15.77 8.08 -8.23
N SER A 490 -16.71 9.04 -8.21
CA SER A 490 -16.80 10.11 -7.21
C SER A 490 -17.49 9.69 -5.91
N GLY A 491 -18.12 8.52 -5.86
CA GLY A 491 -18.92 8.09 -4.71
C GLY A 491 -20.30 8.76 -4.60
N GLU A 492 -20.72 9.58 -5.59
CA GLU A 492 -22.09 10.12 -5.67
C GLU A 492 -23.13 9.00 -5.93
N LEU A 493 -22.71 7.99 -6.70
CA LEU A 493 -23.37 6.69 -6.81
C LEU A 493 -22.51 5.63 -6.13
N TYR A 494 -23.16 4.66 -5.52
CA TYR A 494 -22.51 3.62 -4.77
C TYR A 494 -23.27 2.29 -4.87
N VAL A 495 -22.67 1.22 -4.37
CA VAL A 495 -23.25 -0.12 -4.28
C VAL A 495 -23.10 -0.60 -2.84
N ASP A 496 -24.20 -0.74 -2.10
CA ASP A 496 -24.20 -1.13 -0.68
C ASP A 496 -23.49 -2.45 -0.41
N ASP A 497 -23.65 -3.40 -1.31
CA ASP A 497 -23.09 -4.75 -1.22
C ASP A 497 -21.67 -4.88 -1.81
N SER A 498 -20.99 -3.77 -2.03
CA SER A 498 -19.60 -3.69 -2.46
C SER A 498 -18.65 -3.63 -1.26
N HIS A 499 -17.38 -3.93 -1.45
CA HIS A 499 -16.33 -3.67 -0.46
C HIS A 499 -15.73 -2.27 -0.67
N GLN A 500 -15.46 -1.88 -1.94
CA GLN A 500 -14.74 -0.65 -2.28
C GLN A 500 -15.64 0.49 -2.76
N HIS A 501 -16.87 0.19 -3.17
CA HIS A 501 -17.79 1.15 -3.80
C HIS A 501 -19.04 1.44 -2.97
N ARG A 502 -18.96 1.31 -1.65
CA ARG A 502 -20.02 1.70 -0.69
C ARG A 502 -20.14 3.20 -0.55
N HIS A 503 -21.19 3.65 0.12
CA HIS A 503 -21.31 5.06 0.52
C HIS A 503 -20.16 5.46 1.48
N LEU A 504 -19.63 6.67 1.31
CA LEU A 504 -18.48 7.11 2.11
C LEU A 504 -18.79 7.13 3.61
N SER A 505 -19.97 7.60 4.01
CA SER A 505 -20.36 7.64 5.42
C SER A 505 -20.38 6.28 6.10
N ASP A 506 -20.67 5.20 5.34
CA ASP A 506 -20.74 3.84 5.87
C ASP A 506 -19.35 3.19 6.01
N GLU A 507 -18.36 3.81 5.38
CA GLU A 507 -16.96 3.41 5.50
C GLU A 507 -16.24 4.16 6.61
N LEU A 508 -16.75 5.32 7.02
CA LEU A 508 -16.19 6.10 8.11
C LEU A 508 -16.66 5.56 9.45
N VAL A 509 -15.83 5.67 10.47
CA VAL A 509 -16.17 5.40 11.86
C VAL A 509 -17.46 6.15 12.21
N SER A 510 -18.39 5.48 12.89
CA SER A 510 -19.64 6.12 13.30
C SER A 510 -19.41 7.30 14.26
N VAL A 511 -20.29 8.28 14.23
CA VAL A 511 -20.18 9.46 15.10
C VAL A 511 -20.11 9.06 16.58
N GLN A 512 -20.80 7.99 16.97
CA GLN A 512 -20.80 7.51 18.36
C GLN A 512 -19.44 6.90 18.77
N ARG A 513 -18.70 6.31 17.85
CA ARG A 513 -17.37 5.72 18.11
C ARG A 513 -16.22 6.70 17.89
N GLN A 514 -16.45 7.84 17.25
CA GLN A 514 -15.43 8.81 16.86
C GLN A 514 -14.53 9.23 18.02
N THR A 515 -15.13 9.69 19.12
CA THR A 515 -14.39 10.17 20.28
C THR A 515 -13.53 9.07 20.91
N GLN A 516 -14.09 7.88 21.10
CA GLN A 516 -13.34 6.74 21.62
C GLN A 516 -12.22 6.31 20.68
N ALA A 517 -12.47 6.32 19.37
CA ALA A 517 -11.47 5.98 18.36
C ALA A 517 -10.29 6.97 18.38
N LEU A 518 -10.57 8.28 18.46
CA LEU A 518 -9.53 9.31 18.52
C LEU A 518 -8.72 9.22 19.82
N GLN A 519 -9.33 8.90 20.95
CA GLN A 519 -8.65 8.70 22.22
C GLN A 519 -7.67 7.52 22.20
N GLN A 520 -7.90 6.52 21.34
CA GLN A 520 -7.01 5.39 21.16
C GLN A 520 -5.80 5.70 20.27
N LEU A 521 -5.81 6.86 19.59
CA LEU A 521 -4.76 7.26 18.64
C LEU A 521 -3.88 8.34 19.28
N ASP A 522 -2.62 8.03 19.55
CA ASP A 522 -1.62 9.03 19.94
C ASP A 522 -1.00 9.66 18.69
N ILE A 523 -1.70 10.60 18.09
CA ILE A 523 -1.28 11.31 16.88
C ILE A 523 -1.32 12.83 17.09
N PRO A 524 -0.54 13.63 16.37
CA PRO A 524 -0.49 15.08 16.53
C PRO A 524 -1.85 15.77 16.41
N TRP A 525 -2.71 15.30 15.52
CA TRP A 525 -4.06 15.84 15.32
C TRP A 525 -4.90 15.85 16.61
N THR A 526 -4.73 14.86 17.49
CA THR A 526 -5.52 14.72 18.71
C THR A 526 -4.96 15.47 19.91
N ARG A 527 -3.71 15.99 19.83
CA ARG A 527 -3.00 16.59 20.96
C ARG A 527 -3.40 18.02 21.28
N GLN A 528 -3.92 18.77 20.32
CA GLN A 528 -4.27 20.18 20.48
C GLN A 528 -5.58 20.51 19.77
N PRO A 529 -6.35 21.51 20.23
CA PRO A 529 -7.52 22.03 19.52
C PRO A 529 -7.15 22.52 18.12
N ILE A 530 -8.07 22.39 17.17
CA ILE A 530 -7.82 22.74 15.76
C ILE A 530 -7.45 24.21 15.57
N GLU A 531 -8.05 25.11 16.35
CA GLU A 531 -7.75 26.54 16.29
C GLU A 531 -6.29 26.83 16.66
N ALA A 532 -5.78 26.13 17.68
CA ALA A 532 -4.38 26.28 18.13
C ALA A 532 -3.42 25.73 17.06
N GLN A 533 -3.75 24.60 16.45
CA GLN A 533 -2.94 24.03 15.36
C GLN A 533 -2.91 24.96 14.14
N LEU A 534 -4.07 25.47 13.72
CA LEU A 534 -4.17 26.40 12.58
C LEU A 534 -3.47 27.71 12.87
N ALA A 535 -3.53 28.24 14.11
CA ALA A 535 -2.82 29.44 14.49
C ALA A 535 -1.30 29.23 14.42
N ALA A 536 -0.78 28.10 14.90
CA ALA A 536 0.64 27.77 14.84
C ALA A 536 1.13 27.62 13.39
N LEU A 537 0.38 26.88 12.54
CA LEU A 537 0.72 26.72 11.13
C LEU A 537 0.64 28.05 10.36
N SER A 538 -0.35 28.91 10.66
CA SER A 538 -0.48 30.22 10.02
C SER A 538 0.68 31.13 10.40
N ALA A 539 1.10 31.14 11.66
CA ALA A 539 2.26 31.89 12.11
C ALA A 539 3.56 31.39 11.45
N GLU A 540 3.72 30.08 11.29
CA GLU A 540 4.86 29.50 10.58
C GLU A 540 4.83 29.88 9.09
N LEU A 541 3.68 29.84 8.44
CA LEU A 541 3.53 30.25 7.05
C LEU A 541 3.92 31.74 6.86
N HIS A 542 3.46 32.62 7.73
CA HIS A 542 3.81 34.03 7.71
C HIS A 542 5.34 34.25 7.87
N LYS A 543 5.95 33.55 8.82
CA LYS A 543 7.39 33.56 9.02
C LYS A 543 8.16 33.08 7.79
N GLN A 544 7.69 32.04 7.11
CA GLN A 544 8.31 31.54 5.89
C GLN A 544 8.23 32.58 4.75
N TRP A 545 7.09 33.23 4.58
CA TRP A 545 6.94 34.30 3.61
C TRP A 545 7.89 35.49 3.87
N GLN A 546 7.95 35.97 5.11
CA GLN A 546 8.86 37.06 5.49
C GLN A 546 10.33 36.70 5.25
N ALA A 547 10.70 35.47 5.62
CA ALA A 547 12.06 35.00 5.43
C ALA A 547 12.42 34.86 3.94
N PHE A 548 11.47 34.35 3.13
CA PHE A 548 11.66 34.20 1.68
C PHE A 548 11.88 35.56 1.00
N ASP A 549 11.00 36.54 1.22
CA ASP A 549 11.15 37.87 0.64
C ASP A 549 12.44 38.57 1.07
N ARG A 550 12.78 38.52 2.37
CA ARG A 550 14.03 39.06 2.91
C ARG A 550 15.28 38.44 2.27
N GLU A 551 15.35 37.12 2.21
CA GLU A 551 16.50 36.38 1.65
C GLU A 551 16.64 36.61 0.15
N LEU A 552 15.52 36.79 -0.55
CA LEU A 552 15.47 37.13 -1.97
C LEU A 552 16.05 38.55 -2.20
N ARG A 553 15.62 39.55 -1.40
CA ARG A 553 16.11 40.92 -1.44
C ARG A 553 17.60 41.01 -1.06
N ASP A 554 18.03 40.24 -0.11
CA ASP A 554 19.42 40.14 0.34
C ASP A 554 20.32 39.42 -0.70
N GLY A 555 19.77 38.87 -1.78
CA GLY A 555 20.53 38.10 -2.76
C GLY A 555 21.12 36.77 -2.24
N LYS A 556 20.60 36.25 -1.14
CA LYS A 556 21.07 35.00 -0.53
C LYS A 556 20.63 33.75 -1.32
N LEU A 557 19.53 33.88 -2.06
CA LEU A 557 18.97 32.76 -2.84
C LEU A 557 19.55 32.73 -4.26
N THR A 558 20.86 32.54 -4.37
CA THR A 558 21.61 32.62 -5.64
C THR A 558 21.18 31.58 -6.70
N HIS A 559 20.42 30.56 -6.30
CA HIS A 559 19.86 29.54 -7.19
C HIS A 559 18.50 29.93 -7.76
N LEU A 560 17.91 31.03 -7.30
CA LEU A 560 16.66 31.58 -7.80
C LEU A 560 16.94 32.92 -8.49
N ASP A 561 16.31 33.14 -9.64
CA ASP A 561 16.30 34.40 -10.35
C ASP A 561 14.83 34.82 -10.58
N VAL A 562 14.45 35.96 -10.03
CA VAL A 562 13.05 36.40 -9.95
C VAL A 562 12.87 37.68 -10.72
N ASP A 563 11.92 37.66 -11.67
CA ASP A 563 11.36 38.85 -12.28
C ASP A 563 10.05 39.22 -11.55
N SER A 564 10.12 40.27 -10.72
CA SER A 564 8.97 40.73 -9.94
C SER A 564 7.87 41.38 -10.77
N GLU A 565 8.20 41.97 -11.94
CA GLU A 565 7.21 42.57 -12.83
C GLU A 565 6.43 41.54 -13.63
N ALA A 566 7.16 40.57 -14.20
CA ALA A 566 6.55 39.45 -14.93
C ALA A 566 6.00 38.36 -14.01
N ARG A 567 6.34 38.39 -12.74
CA ARG A 567 6.02 37.36 -11.75
C ARG A 567 6.50 35.95 -12.14
N THR A 568 7.71 35.90 -12.71
CA THR A 568 8.34 34.64 -13.13
C THR A 568 9.52 34.29 -12.25
N LEU A 569 9.82 32.98 -12.16
CA LEU A 569 10.88 32.40 -11.36
C LEU A 569 11.73 31.46 -12.20
N THR A 570 13.00 31.81 -12.39
CA THR A 570 13.96 30.88 -12.96
C THR A 570 14.75 30.21 -11.87
N TRP A 571 14.71 28.87 -11.86
CA TRP A 571 15.37 28.05 -10.85
C TRP A 571 16.56 27.27 -11.42
N ARG A 572 17.70 27.41 -10.76
CA ARG A 572 18.88 26.61 -11.04
C ARG A 572 18.97 25.45 -10.04
N GLN A 573 18.48 24.30 -10.47
CA GLN A 573 18.48 23.12 -9.58
C GLN A 573 19.90 22.82 -9.08
N PRO A 574 20.11 22.68 -7.75
CA PRO A 574 21.38 22.27 -7.17
C PRO A 574 21.81 20.92 -7.77
N LYS A 575 23.05 20.83 -8.23
CA LYS A 575 23.59 19.56 -8.73
C LYS A 575 23.50 18.51 -7.61
N ALA A 576 22.90 17.37 -7.90
CA ALA A 576 22.96 16.21 -7.03
C ALA A 576 24.40 15.72 -6.96
N LEU A 577 24.89 15.45 -5.77
CA LEU A 577 26.05 14.61 -5.58
C LEU A 577 25.66 13.20 -6.04
N ASP A 578 26.57 12.50 -6.72
CA ASP A 578 26.31 11.19 -7.35
C ASP A 578 26.31 10.06 -6.29
N ASP A 579 25.61 10.26 -5.20
CA ASP A 579 25.45 9.29 -4.13
C ASP A 579 24.10 8.57 -4.26
N GLY A 580 24.07 7.34 -3.83
CA GLY A 580 22.92 6.43 -3.98
C GLY A 580 23.08 5.43 -5.11
N ARG A 581 24.09 5.56 -5.96
CA ARG A 581 24.46 4.52 -6.92
C ARG A 581 25.44 3.53 -6.28
N PRO A 582 25.34 2.23 -6.61
CA PRO A 582 26.34 1.26 -6.18
C PRO A 582 27.73 1.62 -6.69
N ASN A 583 28.74 1.61 -5.82
CA ASN A 583 30.13 1.70 -6.23
C ASN A 583 30.57 0.34 -6.78
N ASN A 584 30.47 0.15 -8.10
CA ASN A 584 30.80 -1.12 -8.73
C ASN A 584 32.28 -1.48 -8.52
N ASP A 585 33.21 -0.52 -8.58
CA ASP A 585 34.66 -0.76 -8.41
C ASP A 585 34.99 -1.33 -7.03
N PHE A 586 34.22 -0.94 -5.99
CA PHE A 586 34.32 -1.53 -4.66
C PHE A 586 33.84 -2.98 -4.66
N TYR A 587 32.63 -3.23 -5.19
CA TYR A 587 31.99 -4.54 -5.13
C TYR A 587 32.63 -5.57 -6.09
N GLU A 588 33.34 -5.14 -7.16
CA GLU A 588 34.10 -6.00 -8.04
C GLU A 588 35.32 -6.63 -7.36
N GLN A 589 35.74 -6.12 -6.21
CA GLN A 589 36.81 -6.70 -5.39
C GLN A 589 36.34 -7.88 -4.52
N LEU A 590 35.00 -8.03 -4.36
CA LEU A 590 34.43 -9.12 -3.60
C LEU A 590 34.40 -10.42 -4.42
N ALA A 591 34.64 -11.54 -3.77
CA ALA A 591 34.43 -12.86 -4.37
C ALA A 591 32.95 -13.08 -4.65
N PHE A 592 32.63 -13.81 -5.72
CA PHE A 592 31.25 -14.20 -6.01
C PHE A 592 30.74 -15.17 -4.94
N CYS A 593 29.50 -14.95 -4.48
CA CYS A 593 28.79 -15.85 -3.58
C CYS A 593 27.41 -16.21 -4.12
N ASP A 594 26.93 -17.40 -3.82
CA ASP A 594 25.58 -17.83 -4.21
C ASP A 594 24.52 -17.18 -3.34
N ILE A 595 23.34 -16.92 -3.90
CA ILE A 595 22.21 -16.35 -3.15
C ILE A 595 21.76 -17.28 -2.00
N ALA A 596 21.93 -18.58 -2.13
CA ALA A 596 21.67 -19.53 -1.05
C ALA A 596 22.62 -19.35 0.13
N ASP A 597 23.89 -19.07 -0.13
CA ASP A 597 24.88 -18.80 0.92
C ASP A 597 24.62 -17.46 1.60
N VAL A 598 24.23 -16.43 0.84
CA VAL A 598 23.79 -15.14 1.40
C VAL A 598 22.57 -15.34 2.31
N PHE A 599 21.59 -16.15 1.90
CA PHE A 599 20.43 -16.42 2.74
C PHE A 599 20.78 -17.18 4.03
N ARG A 600 21.68 -18.17 3.96
CA ARG A 600 22.15 -18.87 5.18
C ARG A 600 22.84 -17.90 6.13
N PHE A 601 23.75 -17.08 5.61
CA PHE A 601 24.43 -16.06 6.41
C PHE A 601 23.43 -15.10 7.08
N VAL A 602 22.42 -14.61 6.34
CA VAL A 602 21.40 -13.71 6.90
C VAL A 602 20.47 -14.43 7.88
N GLU A 603 20.18 -15.72 7.67
CA GLU A 603 19.38 -16.51 8.62
C GLU A 603 20.14 -16.72 9.93
N ASP A 604 21.43 -17.02 9.86
CA ASP A 604 22.28 -17.21 11.05
C ASP A 604 22.36 -15.93 11.90
N GLU A 605 22.32 -14.76 11.28
CA GLU A 605 22.39 -13.46 11.95
C GLU A 605 21.01 -12.90 12.40
N CYS A 606 19.97 -13.08 11.61
CA CYS A 606 18.67 -12.40 11.79
C CYS A 606 17.52 -13.33 12.17
N HIS A 607 17.67 -14.64 11.97
CA HIS A 607 16.62 -15.66 12.21
C HIS A 607 15.28 -15.34 11.54
N PHE A 608 15.31 -14.76 10.31
CA PHE A 608 14.12 -14.27 9.62
C PHE A 608 13.15 -15.38 9.19
N LEU A 609 13.63 -16.62 9.00
CA LEU A 609 12.77 -17.76 8.66
C LEU A 609 11.81 -18.15 9.77
N ALA A 610 12.13 -17.82 11.03
CA ALA A 610 11.24 -18.04 12.16
C ALA A 610 9.91 -17.27 12.05
N ALA A 611 9.90 -16.13 11.35
CA ALA A 611 8.71 -15.35 11.06
C ALA A 611 7.75 -16.05 10.08
N LEU A 612 8.22 -17.03 9.31
CA LEU A 612 7.41 -17.84 8.40
C LEU A 612 6.66 -18.92 9.17
N THR A 613 5.64 -18.54 9.89
CA THR A 613 4.83 -19.47 10.68
C THR A 613 3.83 -20.24 9.81
N PRO A 614 3.54 -21.53 10.12
CA PRO A 614 2.51 -22.26 9.40
C PRO A 614 1.12 -21.67 9.67
N LEU A 615 0.23 -21.71 8.67
CA LEU A 615 -1.14 -21.19 8.83
C LEU A 615 -1.91 -21.88 9.95
N GLN A 616 -1.62 -23.16 10.16
CA GLN A 616 -2.17 -23.93 11.29
C GLN A 616 -1.10 -24.82 11.93
N PRO A 617 -0.52 -24.41 13.05
CA PRO A 617 0.53 -25.16 13.75
C PRO A 617 0.15 -26.59 14.15
N ARG A 618 -1.14 -26.83 14.45
CA ARG A 618 -1.63 -28.16 14.88
C ARG A 618 -1.71 -29.20 13.77
N TYR A 619 -1.76 -28.77 12.51
CA TYR A 619 -1.97 -29.65 11.36
C TYR A 619 -0.77 -29.67 10.40
N ALA A 620 0.29 -28.93 10.70
CA ALA A 620 1.53 -29.05 9.97
C ALA A 620 2.11 -30.46 10.19
N ARG A 621 1.90 -31.34 9.22
CA ARG A 621 2.40 -32.72 9.26
C ARG A 621 3.92 -32.83 9.17
N GLN A 622 4.55 -31.80 8.62
CA GLN A 622 5.99 -31.65 8.53
C GLN A 622 6.33 -30.19 8.82
N VAL A 623 7.29 -29.94 9.69
CA VAL A 623 7.94 -28.65 9.81
C VAL A 623 8.78 -28.49 8.54
N ALA A 624 8.62 -27.42 7.79
CA ALA A 624 9.49 -27.14 6.66
C ALA A 624 10.89 -26.83 7.20
N ASP A 625 11.89 -27.45 6.61
CA ASP A 625 13.29 -27.14 6.91
C ASP A 625 13.68 -25.77 6.31
N ALA A 626 14.73 -25.17 6.85
CA ALA A 626 15.25 -23.88 6.39
C ALA A 626 15.56 -23.89 4.88
N ASP A 627 16.16 -24.96 4.39
CA ASP A 627 16.52 -25.10 2.99
C ASP A 627 15.30 -25.04 2.07
N SER A 628 14.22 -25.75 2.46
CA SER A 628 12.97 -25.74 1.70
C SER A 628 12.28 -24.37 1.71
N MET A 629 12.35 -23.64 2.83
CA MET A 629 11.81 -22.27 2.93
C MET A 629 12.61 -21.31 2.05
N MET A 630 13.94 -21.33 2.11
CA MET A 630 14.81 -20.52 1.26
C MET A 630 14.58 -20.80 -0.22
N ALA A 631 14.51 -22.08 -0.60
CA ALA A 631 14.29 -22.48 -1.99
C ALA A 631 12.95 -21.98 -2.54
N VAL A 632 11.88 -22.01 -1.76
CA VAL A 632 10.56 -21.52 -2.18
C VAL A 632 10.57 -20.00 -2.31
N ILE A 633 11.22 -19.27 -1.41
CA ILE A 633 11.37 -17.80 -1.50
C ILE A 633 12.10 -17.44 -2.80
N VAL A 634 13.24 -18.07 -3.08
CA VAL A 634 14.01 -17.84 -4.32
C VAL A 634 13.17 -18.17 -5.55
N ALA A 635 12.43 -19.31 -5.53
CA ALA A 635 11.56 -19.70 -6.64
C ALA A 635 10.50 -18.66 -7.00
N GLN A 636 9.87 -18.07 -6.00
CA GLN A 636 8.83 -17.06 -6.20
C GLN A 636 9.43 -15.70 -6.58
N ALA A 637 10.47 -15.28 -5.89
CA ALA A 637 11.13 -14.00 -6.13
C ALA A 637 11.68 -13.85 -7.55
N MET A 638 12.28 -14.93 -8.06
CA MET A 638 12.94 -14.98 -9.37
C MET A 638 12.01 -15.45 -10.49
N ASN A 639 10.72 -15.51 -10.23
CA ASN A 639 9.71 -15.91 -11.22
C ASN A 639 9.88 -17.32 -11.79
N HIS A 640 10.63 -18.20 -11.13
CA HIS A 640 10.79 -19.60 -11.54
C HIS A 640 9.52 -20.41 -11.24
N GLY A 641 8.90 -20.14 -10.10
CA GLY A 641 7.86 -21.00 -9.53
C GLY A 641 8.41 -22.35 -9.09
N ASN A 642 7.61 -23.09 -8.33
CA ASN A 642 8.04 -24.34 -7.68
C ASN A 642 8.45 -25.43 -8.68
N LEU A 643 7.80 -25.50 -9.86
CA LEU A 643 8.10 -26.53 -10.85
C LEU A 643 9.46 -26.34 -11.51
N LEU A 644 9.84 -25.11 -11.87
CA LEU A 644 11.15 -24.86 -12.46
C LEU A 644 12.24 -24.99 -11.38
N MET A 645 11.99 -24.48 -10.17
CA MET A 645 12.92 -24.60 -9.05
C MET A 645 13.25 -26.07 -8.74
N SER A 646 12.26 -26.99 -8.77
CA SER A 646 12.53 -28.43 -8.57
C SER A 646 13.35 -29.09 -9.67
N ARG A 647 13.54 -28.42 -10.81
CA ARG A 647 14.39 -28.90 -11.91
C ARG A 647 15.80 -28.27 -11.92
N THR A 648 15.92 -27.07 -11.33
CA THR A 648 17.16 -26.30 -11.26
C THR A 648 17.78 -26.31 -9.86
N GLY A 649 17.14 -26.97 -8.91
CA GLY A 649 17.58 -27.12 -7.54
C GLY A 649 17.49 -28.57 -7.07
N ASP A 650 17.85 -28.79 -5.83
CA ASP A 650 17.97 -30.11 -5.18
C ASP A 650 16.76 -30.50 -4.32
N ILE A 651 15.69 -29.70 -4.34
CA ILE A 651 14.47 -29.94 -3.54
C ILE A 651 13.29 -30.35 -4.44
N SER A 652 12.59 -31.42 -4.07
CA SER A 652 11.50 -31.97 -4.87
C SER A 652 10.28 -31.04 -4.93
N TYR A 653 9.55 -31.09 -6.05
CA TYR A 653 8.34 -30.27 -6.28
C TYR A 653 7.29 -30.39 -5.14
N HIS A 654 7.09 -31.60 -4.60
CA HIS A 654 6.10 -31.81 -3.56
C HIS A 654 6.44 -31.05 -2.26
N VAL A 655 7.70 -31.03 -1.90
CA VAL A 655 8.19 -30.29 -0.72
C VAL A 655 8.04 -28.79 -0.95
N LEU A 656 8.48 -28.28 -2.11
CA LEU A 656 8.35 -26.87 -2.46
C LEU A 656 6.88 -26.41 -2.46
N GLU A 657 5.98 -27.21 -3.03
CA GLU A 657 4.55 -26.86 -3.09
C GLU A 657 3.90 -26.88 -1.71
N ALA A 658 4.22 -27.86 -0.87
CA ALA A 658 3.71 -27.94 0.50
C ALA A 658 4.21 -26.75 1.35
N THR A 659 5.50 -26.41 1.24
CA THR A 659 6.11 -25.27 1.92
C THR A 659 5.48 -23.96 1.45
N TYR A 660 5.31 -23.78 0.15
CA TYR A 660 4.64 -22.60 -0.42
C TYR A 660 3.25 -22.40 0.19
N GLN A 661 2.42 -23.42 0.15
CA GLN A 661 1.03 -23.32 0.59
C GLN A 661 0.90 -23.09 2.11
N GLN A 662 1.79 -23.66 2.92
CA GLN A 662 1.70 -23.58 4.38
C GLN A 662 2.34 -22.34 4.97
N TYR A 663 3.43 -21.83 4.39
CA TYR A 663 4.29 -20.83 5.05
C TYR A 663 4.29 -19.47 4.32
N LEU A 664 4.16 -19.42 3.00
CA LEU A 664 4.24 -18.17 2.26
C LEU A 664 2.88 -17.46 2.21
N ARG A 665 2.76 -16.43 3.01
CA ARG A 665 1.62 -15.49 3.05
C ARG A 665 2.15 -14.07 3.12
N GLN A 666 1.32 -13.12 2.73
CA GLN A 666 1.69 -11.70 2.78
C GLN A 666 2.15 -11.27 4.19
N ALA A 667 1.42 -11.68 5.23
CA ALA A 667 1.74 -11.31 6.61
C ALA A 667 3.07 -11.94 7.08
N THR A 668 3.32 -13.23 6.81
CA THR A 668 4.56 -13.89 7.23
C THR A 668 5.78 -13.40 6.46
N LEU A 669 5.63 -13.11 5.17
CA LEU A 669 6.69 -12.52 4.36
C LEU A 669 6.98 -11.07 4.76
N GLN A 670 5.95 -10.30 5.17
CA GLN A 670 6.16 -8.97 5.74
C GLN A 670 6.98 -9.06 7.03
N ALA A 671 6.59 -9.92 7.96
CA ALA A 671 7.32 -10.11 9.21
C ALA A 671 8.78 -10.57 8.99
N ALA A 672 9.02 -11.49 8.05
CA ALA A 672 10.38 -11.91 7.69
C ALA A 672 11.22 -10.75 7.10
N ASN A 673 10.59 -9.90 6.27
CA ASN A 673 11.24 -8.68 5.79
C ASN A 673 11.57 -7.70 6.91
N ASP A 674 10.67 -7.57 7.90
CA ASP A 674 10.88 -6.66 9.04
C ASP A 674 12.03 -7.14 9.92
N CYS A 675 12.18 -8.45 10.16
CA CYS A 675 13.33 -9.00 10.87
C CYS A 675 14.66 -8.55 10.24
N ILE A 676 14.82 -8.69 8.91
CA ILE A 676 16.04 -8.28 8.23
C ILE A 676 16.20 -6.76 8.23
N SER A 677 15.10 -6.01 8.02
CA SER A 677 15.14 -4.54 8.00
C SER A 677 15.57 -3.97 9.36
N ASN A 678 15.06 -4.53 10.45
CA ASN A 678 15.41 -4.13 11.81
C ASN A 678 16.88 -4.46 12.13
N ALA A 679 17.34 -5.65 11.73
CA ALA A 679 18.75 -6.02 11.88
C ALA A 679 19.70 -5.11 11.07
N ILE A 680 19.30 -4.63 9.89
CA ILE A 680 20.09 -3.63 9.14
C ILE A 680 20.19 -2.32 9.92
N ALA A 681 19.10 -1.91 10.60
CA ALA A 681 19.11 -0.67 11.39
C ALA A 681 20.07 -0.70 12.58
N GLU A 682 20.39 -1.88 13.12
CA GLU A 682 21.36 -2.07 14.21
C GLU A 682 22.82 -2.02 13.73
N LEU A 683 23.08 -2.12 12.43
CA LEU A 683 24.42 -2.07 11.87
C LEU A 683 24.99 -0.63 11.90
N PRO A 684 26.25 -0.42 12.33
CA PRO A 684 26.85 0.91 12.45
C PRO A 684 26.78 1.77 11.18
N ILE A 685 26.83 1.16 10.00
CA ILE A 685 26.77 1.89 8.72
C ILE A 685 25.40 2.54 8.47
N PHE A 686 24.32 2.05 9.08
CA PHE A 686 22.97 2.56 8.85
C PHE A 686 22.80 4.03 9.21
N GLU A 687 23.38 4.47 10.31
CA GLU A 687 23.31 5.87 10.75
C GLU A 687 24.00 6.82 9.75
N HIS A 688 25.09 6.37 9.12
CA HIS A 688 25.83 7.16 8.14
C HIS A 688 25.07 7.40 6.83
N TYR A 689 24.01 6.65 6.59
CA TYR A 689 23.12 6.90 5.46
C TYR A 689 22.08 8.00 5.73
N SER A 690 21.90 8.43 6.98
CA SER A 690 21.04 9.56 7.33
C SER A 690 21.66 10.86 6.88
N PHE A 691 20.88 11.75 6.29
CA PHE A 691 21.34 13.06 5.84
C PHE A 691 21.38 14.07 6.97
N ASP A 692 20.58 13.84 7.99
CA ASP A 692 20.37 14.67 9.17
C ASP A 692 20.11 13.73 10.35
N PRO A 693 20.75 13.92 11.49
CA PRO A 693 20.58 13.06 12.69
C PRO A 693 19.12 12.91 13.13
N ASP A 694 18.33 13.97 12.97
CA ASP A 694 16.93 14.02 13.44
C ASP A 694 15.90 13.67 12.35
N THR A 695 16.34 13.35 11.12
CA THR A 695 15.43 13.15 10.01
C THR A 695 15.66 11.84 9.26
N PHE A 696 14.73 10.92 9.39
CA PHE A 696 14.67 9.70 8.59
C PHE A 696 13.75 9.90 7.38
N TYR A 697 14.36 9.95 6.20
CA TYR A 697 13.63 10.10 4.94
C TYR A 697 13.08 8.77 4.44
N GLY A 698 11.76 8.63 4.41
CA GLY A 698 11.06 7.57 3.69
C GLY A 698 10.79 7.99 2.25
N SER A 699 11.43 7.35 1.28
CA SER A 699 11.21 7.62 -0.14
C SER A 699 10.20 6.66 -0.73
N VAL A 700 9.21 7.18 -1.47
CA VAL A 700 8.19 6.38 -2.14
C VAL A 700 8.28 6.53 -3.65
N ASP A 701 8.20 5.40 -4.35
CA ASP A 701 8.10 5.37 -5.82
C ASP A 701 7.54 4.04 -6.33
N GLY A 702 7.04 4.03 -7.57
CA GLY A 702 6.40 2.90 -8.22
C GLY A 702 7.20 2.28 -9.36
N GLN A 703 7.63 1.03 -9.21
CA GLN A 703 8.27 0.26 -10.26
C GLN A 703 7.26 -0.54 -11.08
N LYS A 704 7.32 -0.43 -12.41
CA LYS A 704 6.40 -1.08 -13.34
C LYS A 704 6.90 -2.49 -13.69
N PHE A 705 6.03 -3.50 -13.51
CA PHE A 705 6.28 -4.89 -13.90
C PHE A 705 5.23 -5.38 -14.89
N ALA A 706 5.67 -5.99 -15.98
CA ALA A 706 4.77 -6.76 -16.85
C ALA A 706 4.27 -8.01 -16.11
N VAL A 707 3.17 -8.58 -16.57
CA VAL A 707 2.64 -9.85 -16.04
C VAL A 707 2.50 -10.88 -17.16
N ALA A 708 2.95 -12.09 -16.90
CA ALA A 708 2.87 -13.20 -17.85
C ALA A 708 1.41 -13.63 -18.09
N ARG A 709 0.58 -13.51 -17.07
CA ARG A 709 -0.85 -13.87 -17.12
C ARG A 709 -1.69 -12.68 -16.65
N PRO A 710 -2.76 -12.37 -17.37
CA PRO A 710 -3.66 -11.28 -16.98
C PRO A 710 -4.39 -11.61 -15.67
N THR A 711 -4.56 -10.59 -14.84
CA THR A 711 -5.40 -10.59 -13.64
C THR A 711 -6.29 -9.37 -13.63
N VAL A 712 -7.16 -9.25 -12.63
CA VAL A 712 -8.06 -8.10 -12.50
C VAL A 712 -7.30 -6.82 -12.21
N LYS A 713 -6.23 -6.85 -11.40
CA LYS A 713 -5.36 -5.69 -11.12
C LYS A 713 -4.49 -5.30 -12.32
N ALA A 714 -4.06 -6.27 -13.13
CA ALA A 714 -3.18 -6.01 -14.25
C ALA A 714 -3.86 -5.22 -15.36
N ARG A 715 -3.29 -4.08 -15.75
CA ARG A 715 -3.85 -3.17 -16.75
C ARG A 715 -2.91 -2.97 -17.92
N TYR A 716 -3.52 -2.72 -19.06
CA TYR A 716 -2.80 -2.36 -20.28
C TYR A 716 -2.23 -0.94 -20.15
N SER A 717 -0.97 -0.79 -20.49
CA SER A 717 -0.35 0.51 -20.67
C SER A 717 0.66 0.44 -21.81
N ARG A 718 0.33 1.10 -22.93
CA ARG A 718 1.21 1.12 -24.11
C ARG A 718 2.57 1.74 -23.80
N LYS A 719 2.60 2.74 -22.95
CA LYS A 719 3.83 3.44 -22.53
C LYS A 719 4.79 2.51 -21.80
N TYR A 720 4.29 1.64 -20.91
CA TYR A 720 5.14 0.85 -20.03
C TYR A 720 5.27 -0.62 -20.42
N PHE A 721 4.24 -1.21 -21.05
CA PHE A 721 4.18 -2.64 -21.32
C PHE A 721 3.96 -2.99 -22.81
N GLY A 722 3.99 -2.00 -23.70
CA GLY A 722 3.74 -2.21 -25.13
C GLY A 722 2.35 -2.79 -25.38
N ARG A 723 2.27 -4.07 -25.82
CA ARG A 723 1.00 -4.80 -26.01
C ARG A 723 0.57 -5.60 -24.78
N GLY A 724 1.40 -5.62 -23.72
CA GLY A 724 1.15 -6.38 -22.49
C GLY A 724 0.32 -5.62 -21.47
N LYS A 725 0.05 -6.31 -20.37
CA LYS A 725 -0.53 -5.75 -19.15
C LYS A 725 0.51 -5.78 -18.04
N GLY A 726 0.35 -4.98 -17.02
CA GLY A 726 1.24 -4.97 -15.86
C GLY A 726 0.61 -4.35 -14.64
N VAL A 727 1.42 -4.35 -13.59
CA VAL A 727 1.14 -3.79 -12.27
C VAL A 727 2.25 -2.85 -11.87
N VAL A 728 2.03 -2.07 -10.85
CA VAL A 728 3.03 -1.20 -10.24
C VAL A 728 3.38 -1.73 -8.86
N ALA A 729 4.64 -2.01 -8.62
CA ALA A 729 5.17 -2.29 -7.30
C ALA A 729 5.51 -0.96 -6.62
N TYR A 730 4.65 -0.52 -5.71
CA TYR A 730 4.84 0.70 -4.94
C TYR A 730 5.64 0.38 -3.69
N THR A 731 6.73 1.13 -3.44
CA THR A 731 7.71 0.81 -2.40
C THR A 731 7.98 2.01 -1.51
N LEU A 732 8.17 1.78 -0.21
CA LEU A 732 8.71 2.71 0.78
C LEU A 732 10.13 2.26 1.13
N LEU A 733 11.10 3.15 0.96
CA LEU A 733 12.53 2.90 1.22
C LEU A 733 13.06 3.94 2.19
N CYS A 734 13.82 3.52 3.21
CA CYS A 734 14.54 4.40 4.14
C CYS A 734 15.99 3.96 4.26
N ASN A 735 16.94 4.87 4.14
CA ASN A 735 18.38 4.57 4.25
C ASN A 735 18.81 3.31 3.46
N HIS A 736 18.36 3.17 2.21
CA HIS A 736 18.56 2.01 1.34
C HIS A 736 17.76 0.74 1.71
N VAL A 737 17.03 0.73 2.84
CA VAL A 737 16.26 -0.43 3.32
C VAL A 737 14.82 -0.34 2.82
N PRO A 738 14.29 -1.32 2.07
CA PRO A 738 12.90 -1.35 1.64
C PRO A 738 11.98 -1.83 2.77
N LEU A 739 11.31 -0.90 3.43
CA LEU A 739 10.49 -1.15 4.61
C LEU A 739 9.13 -1.77 4.28
N GLN A 740 8.49 -1.29 3.22
CA GLN A 740 7.15 -1.72 2.83
C GLN A 740 6.99 -1.69 1.31
N GLY A 741 6.10 -2.52 0.81
CA GLY A 741 5.74 -2.50 -0.60
C GLY A 741 4.55 -3.40 -0.91
N TRP A 742 3.72 -2.99 -1.88
CA TRP A 742 2.64 -3.80 -2.43
C TRP A 742 2.35 -3.46 -3.89
N LEU A 743 1.54 -4.27 -4.53
CA LEU A 743 1.17 -4.08 -5.92
C LEU A 743 -0.10 -3.26 -6.05
N VAL A 744 -0.04 -2.21 -6.85
CA VAL A 744 -1.20 -1.40 -7.26
C VAL A 744 -1.49 -1.60 -8.75
N GLY A 745 -2.73 -1.39 -9.15
CA GLY A 745 -3.11 -1.48 -10.55
C GLY A 745 -2.43 -0.38 -11.37
N ALA A 746 -1.91 -0.71 -12.56
CA ALA A 746 -1.25 0.29 -13.42
C ALA A 746 -2.17 1.43 -13.91
N HIS A 747 -3.44 1.43 -13.54
CA HIS A 747 -4.41 2.50 -13.78
C HIS A 747 -4.66 3.37 -12.56
N GLU A 748 -4.15 3.00 -11.39
CA GLU A 748 -4.26 3.74 -10.15
C GLU A 748 -3.21 4.86 -10.11
N PHE A 749 -3.51 5.91 -9.38
CA PHE A 749 -2.59 7.02 -9.21
C PHE A 749 -1.76 6.78 -7.94
N GLU A 750 -0.46 6.67 -8.08
CA GLU A 750 0.48 6.29 -7.03
C GLU A 750 0.41 7.22 -5.80
N ALA A 751 0.17 8.53 -6.01
CA ALA A 751 0.01 9.50 -4.94
C ALA A 751 -1.11 9.17 -3.93
N HIS A 752 -2.08 8.35 -4.30
CA HIS A 752 -3.16 7.96 -3.42
C HIS A 752 -2.75 6.95 -2.34
N HIS A 753 -1.53 6.42 -2.41
CA HIS A 753 -1.05 5.35 -1.54
C HIS A 753 0.09 5.79 -0.61
N VAL A 754 0.49 7.06 -0.63
CA VAL A 754 1.66 7.57 0.12
C VAL A 754 1.48 7.39 1.63
N PHE A 755 0.34 7.77 2.18
CA PHE A 755 0.05 7.58 3.60
C PHE A 755 -0.09 6.09 3.94
N ASP A 756 -0.82 5.33 3.12
CA ASP A 756 -1.08 3.92 3.39
C ASP A 756 0.22 3.12 3.50
N ILE A 757 1.19 3.35 2.62
CA ILE A 757 2.45 2.61 2.62
C ILE A 757 3.32 2.95 3.82
N TRP A 758 3.29 4.19 4.28
CA TRP A 758 3.99 4.61 5.48
C TRP A 758 3.29 4.09 6.74
N TYR A 759 1.97 4.28 6.85
CA TYR A 759 1.21 3.97 8.06
C TYR A 759 1.06 2.46 8.33
N ARG A 760 1.24 1.65 7.30
CA ARG A 760 1.22 0.18 7.39
C ARG A 760 2.61 -0.44 7.49
N ASN A 761 3.64 0.37 7.62
CA ASN A 761 4.96 -0.11 7.94
C ASN A 761 4.95 -0.75 9.35
N THR A 762 5.52 -1.93 9.46
CA THR A 762 5.59 -2.74 10.69
C THR A 762 7.00 -2.94 11.20
N SER A 763 8.02 -2.39 10.49
CA SER A 763 9.40 -2.37 10.95
C SER A 763 9.63 -1.32 12.03
N ASP A 764 10.68 -1.44 12.81
CA ASP A 764 11.09 -0.48 13.85
C ASP A 764 11.63 0.82 13.25
N ILE A 765 11.97 0.82 11.96
CA ILE A 765 12.39 2.02 11.23
C ILE A 765 11.16 2.84 10.85
N VAL A 766 10.94 3.97 11.53
CA VAL A 766 9.80 4.86 11.31
C VAL A 766 10.26 6.17 10.68
N PRO A 767 10.11 6.35 9.35
CA PRO A 767 10.40 7.62 8.70
C PRO A 767 9.52 8.76 9.23
N ASN A 768 10.14 9.91 9.55
CA ASN A 768 9.44 11.13 9.98
C ASN A 768 9.35 12.20 8.89
N ALA A 769 9.98 11.97 7.74
CA ALA A 769 9.82 12.75 6.51
C ALA A 769 9.59 11.81 5.33
N ILE A 770 8.53 12.05 4.57
CA ILE A 770 8.18 11.23 3.40
C ILE A 770 8.41 12.04 2.13
N THR A 771 9.21 11.49 1.24
CA THR A 771 9.51 12.09 -0.05
C THR A 771 9.05 11.22 -1.22
N GLY A 772 8.77 11.82 -2.34
CA GLY A 772 8.41 11.17 -3.59
C GLY A 772 8.64 12.13 -4.77
N ASP A 773 8.44 11.63 -5.98
CA ASP A 773 8.47 12.48 -7.15
C ASP A 773 7.18 13.31 -7.30
N MET A 774 7.07 14.10 -8.37
CA MET A 774 5.86 14.90 -8.67
C MET A 774 4.59 14.04 -8.83
N HIS A 775 4.74 12.76 -9.17
CA HIS A 775 3.60 11.83 -9.26
C HIS A 775 3.07 11.41 -7.89
N SER A 776 3.81 11.67 -6.82
CA SER A 776 3.40 11.43 -5.43
C SER A 776 2.59 12.59 -4.85
N VAL A 777 2.51 13.75 -5.52
CA VAL A 777 1.78 14.93 -5.05
C VAL A 777 0.32 14.87 -5.45
N ASN A 778 -0.57 15.08 -4.49
CA ASN A 778 -2.00 15.33 -4.70
C ASN A 778 -2.48 16.40 -3.72
N LYS A 779 -3.76 16.74 -3.77
CA LYS A 779 -4.35 17.82 -2.95
C LYS A 779 -4.77 17.38 -1.54
N ALA A 780 -4.17 16.34 -0.98
CA ALA A 780 -4.50 15.84 0.36
C ALA A 780 -3.31 15.19 1.10
N ASN A 781 -2.19 14.93 0.44
CA ASN A 781 -1.07 14.23 1.07
C ASN A 781 -0.39 15.08 2.14
N PHE A 782 -0.26 16.39 1.92
CA PHE A 782 0.29 17.30 2.93
C PHE A 782 -0.59 17.36 4.18
N ALA A 783 -1.91 17.41 3.99
CA ALA A 783 -2.87 17.40 5.09
C ALA A 783 -2.82 16.08 5.88
N ILE A 784 -3.02 14.95 5.18
CA ILE A 784 -3.17 13.65 5.83
C ILE A 784 -1.88 13.27 6.59
N LEU A 785 -0.71 13.43 5.95
CA LEU A 785 0.55 13.11 6.62
C LEU A 785 0.79 14.03 7.83
N ASN A 786 0.51 15.31 7.71
CA ASN A 786 0.63 16.24 8.83
C ASN A 786 -0.24 15.86 10.04
N TRP A 787 -1.47 15.41 9.81
CA TRP A 787 -2.35 14.93 10.90
C TRP A 787 -1.77 13.78 11.70
N PHE A 788 -0.98 12.92 11.03
CA PHE A 788 -0.36 11.74 11.63
C PHE A 788 1.08 11.92 12.05
N GLY A 789 1.73 13.05 11.70
CA GLY A 789 3.03 13.45 12.19
C GLY A 789 4.16 13.59 11.19
N PRO A 790 4.31 12.72 10.18
CA PRO A 790 5.42 12.86 9.26
C PRO A 790 5.26 14.08 8.34
N ARG A 791 6.39 14.70 8.02
CA ARG A 791 6.42 15.76 7.01
C ARG A 791 6.34 15.17 5.63
N PHE A 792 5.51 15.73 4.75
CA PHE A 792 5.53 15.39 3.34
C PHE A 792 6.47 16.36 2.62
N GLU A 793 7.55 15.86 2.07
CA GLU A 793 8.63 16.63 1.45
C GLU A 793 8.92 16.10 0.01
N PRO A 794 7.97 16.24 -0.93
CA PRO A 794 8.13 15.75 -2.29
C PRO A 794 9.15 16.59 -3.08
N ARG A 795 9.74 15.97 -4.11
CA ARG A 795 10.60 16.65 -5.06
C ARG A 795 9.78 17.44 -6.05
N PHE A 796 10.04 18.74 -6.16
CA PHE A 796 9.55 19.56 -7.24
C PHE A 796 10.51 19.53 -8.44
N THR A 797 9.96 19.59 -9.65
CA THR A 797 10.72 19.64 -10.92
C THR A 797 10.56 20.98 -11.64
N ASP A 798 9.55 21.75 -11.27
CA ASP A 798 9.22 23.05 -11.81
C ASP A 798 8.72 23.96 -10.68
N LEU A 799 9.57 24.87 -10.20
CA LEU A 799 9.22 25.78 -9.12
C LEU A 799 8.40 26.99 -9.59
N GLU A 800 8.47 27.34 -10.88
CA GLU A 800 7.64 28.42 -11.43
C GLU A 800 6.15 28.02 -11.40
N ALA A 801 5.85 26.78 -11.77
CA ALA A 801 4.48 26.26 -11.68
C ALA A 801 3.95 26.18 -10.25
N GLU A 802 4.84 26.07 -9.25
CA GLU A 802 4.44 26.03 -7.84
C GLU A 802 4.06 27.42 -7.29
N LEU A 803 4.43 28.55 -7.96
CA LEU A 803 4.07 29.89 -7.50
C LEU A 803 2.55 30.10 -7.41
N ASP A 804 1.79 29.48 -8.31
CA ASP A 804 0.32 29.55 -8.32
C ASP A 804 -0.34 28.68 -7.23
N GLU A 805 0.44 27.86 -6.54
CA GLU A 805 -0.01 26.96 -5.49
C GLU A 805 0.46 27.39 -4.09
N ILE A 806 1.12 28.56 -3.93
CA ILE A 806 1.56 29.09 -2.64
C ILE A 806 0.59 30.17 -2.16
N PHE A 807 -0.05 29.94 -1.04
CA PHE A 807 -1.09 30.79 -0.46
C PHE A 807 -0.59 31.48 0.81
N CYS A 808 -1.39 32.43 1.36
CA CYS A 808 -1.19 32.99 2.69
C CYS A 808 -2.40 32.70 3.59
N ALA A 809 -2.19 32.72 4.88
CA ALA A 809 -3.27 32.59 5.87
C ALA A 809 -3.86 33.96 6.24
N ASP A 810 -3.01 34.98 6.23
CA ASP A 810 -3.35 36.36 6.59
C ASP A 810 -4.00 37.11 5.42
N ASP A 811 -4.28 38.43 5.64
CA ASP A 811 -4.74 39.32 4.59
C ASP A 811 -3.65 39.44 3.50
N PRO A 812 -3.95 39.10 2.23
CA PRO A 812 -3.01 39.24 1.13
C PRO A 812 -2.42 40.66 0.95
N THR A 813 -3.08 41.69 1.47
CA THR A 813 -2.59 43.05 1.42
C THR A 813 -1.28 43.25 2.18
N GLN A 814 -0.95 42.42 3.16
CA GLN A 814 0.30 42.47 3.90
C GLN A 814 1.53 42.07 3.06
N TYR A 815 1.30 41.41 1.93
CA TYR A 815 2.33 40.89 1.03
C TYR A 815 2.50 41.74 -0.26
N LYS A 816 1.84 42.88 -0.34
CA LYS A 816 1.84 43.72 -1.57
C LYS A 816 3.24 44.21 -1.96
N ASP A 817 4.08 44.46 -0.98
CA ASP A 817 5.43 44.98 -1.17
C ASP A 817 6.46 43.87 -1.37
N PHE A 818 6.07 42.58 -1.31
CA PHE A 818 6.95 41.44 -1.53
C PHE A 818 7.29 41.29 -3.00
N LEU A 819 8.51 40.82 -3.31
CA LEU A 819 8.95 40.57 -4.67
C LEU A 819 8.07 39.54 -5.38
N LEU A 820 7.67 38.51 -4.63
CA LEU A 820 6.67 37.53 -5.05
C LEU A 820 5.61 37.44 -3.95
N GLY A 821 4.35 37.68 -4.29
CA GLY A 821 3.25 37.59 -3.34
C GLY A 821 2.50 36.23 -3.43
N PRO A 822 1.64 35.91 -2.48
CA PRO A 822 0.83 34.69 -2.49
C PRO A 822 -0.19 34.67 -3.64
N ALA A 823 -0.53 33.48 -4.13
CA ALA A 823 -1.54 33.27 -5.16
C ALA A 823 -2.97 33.54 -4.67
N GLY A 824 -3.18 33.49 -3.35
CA GLY A 824 -4.47 33.76 -2.73
C GLY A 824 -4.43 33.51 -1.23
N ARG A 825 -5.63 33.54 -0.61
CA ARG A 825 -5.80 33.34 0.83
C ARG A 825 -6.42 31.96 1.12
N ILE A 826 -5.96 31.32 2.17
CA ILE A 826 -6.49 30.06 2.69
C ILE A 826 -7.76 30.33 3.48
N ASP A 827 -8.78 29.50 3.26
CA ASP A 827 -10.04 29.54 4.01
C ASP A 827 -9.94 28.69 5.28
N LEU A 828 -9.38 29.29 6.35
CA LEU A 828 -9.22 28.60 7.64
C LEU A 828 -10.57 28.27 8.28
N GLN A 829 -11.60 29.09 8.03
CA GLN A 829 -12.93 28.84 8.61
C GLN A 829 -13.57 27.56 8.04
N ALA A 830 -13.39 27.30 6.75
CA ALA A 830 -13.85 26.05 6.14
C ALA A 830 -13.26 24.80 6.80
N ILE A 831 -12.02 24.88 7.31
CA ILE A 831 -11.38 23.78 8.03
C ILE A 831 -12.04 23.58 9.39
N ILE A 832 -12.28 24.65 10.13
CA ILE A 832 -12.91 24.63 11.46
C ILE A 832 -14.35 24.10 11.36
N ASP A 833 -15.12 24.58 10.39
CA ASP A 833 -16.52 24.18 10.18
C ASP A 833 -16.66 22.67 9.90
N GLU A 834 -15.65 22.06 9.28
CA GLU A 834 -15.63 20.64 8.88
C GLU A 834 -14.81 19.74 9.84
N GLN A 835 -14.38 20.26 11.00
CA GLN A 835 -13.56 19.52 11.96
C GLN A 835 -14.14 18.13 12.28
N SER A 836 -15.45 18.06 12.58
CA SER A 836 -16.08 16.79 12.95
C SER A 836 -16.00 15.72 11.84
N ASN A 837 -16.09 16.12 10.57
CA ASN A 837 -15.92 15.19 9.44
C ASN A 837 -14.45 14.81 9.23
N ILE A 838 -13.52 15.75 9.43
CA ILE A 838 -12.08 15.47 9.40
C ILE A 838 -11.73 14.49 10.53
N ASP A 839 -12.23 14.69 11.74
CA ASP A 839 -12.02 13.80 12.88
C ASP A 839 -12.48 12.36 12.58
N ARG A 840 -13.63 12.19 11.92
CA ARG A 840 -14.09 10.87 11.49
C ARG A 840 -13.15 10.24 10.47
N ILE A 841 -12.64 11.03 9.54
CA ILE A 841 -11.66 10.58 8.54
C ILE A 841 -10.36 10.15 9.23
N VAL A 842 -9.84 10.97 10.11
CA VAL A 842 -8.61 10.70 10.87
C VAL A 842 -8.78 9.42 11.71
N ALA A 843 -9.88 9.29 12.44
CA ALA A 843 -10.19 8.08 13.21
C ALA A 843 -10.24 6.83 12.30
N THR A 844 -10.90 6.93 11.14
CA THR A 844 -11.05 5.80 10.20
C THR A 844 -9.72 5.37 9.60
N LEU A 845 -8.89 6.32 9.20
CA LEU A 845 -7.54 6.06 8.67
C LEU A 845 -6.63 5.50 9.76
N GLY A 846 -6.68 6.08 10.97
CA GLY A 846 -5.89 5.66 12.13
C GLY A 846 -6.21 4.24 12.58
N LEU A 847 -7.47 3.85 12.58
CA LEU A 847 -7.90 2.48 12.87
C LEU A 847 -7.68 1.50 11.68
N LYS A 848 -7.15 1.98 10.56
CA LYS A 848 -6.92 1.19 9.33
C LYS A 848 -8.19 0.57 8.74
N GLU A 849 -9.37 1.14 9.06
CA GLU A 849 -10.66 0.65 8.54
C GLU A 849 -10.88 1.02 7.07
N MET A 850 -10.22 2.09 6.60
CA MET A 850 -10.20 2.51 5.20
C MET A 850 -8.79 2.90 4.76
N THR A 851 -8.51 2.81 3.46
CA THR A 851 -7.25 3.30 2.89
C THR A 851 -7.36 4.74 2.42
N GLN A 852 -6.24 5.49 2.47
CA GLN A 852 -6.15 6.81 1.85
C GLN A 852 -6.57 6.77 0.39
N GLY A 853 -6.13 5.74 -0.35
CA GLY A 853 -6.47 5.57 -1.76
C GLY A 853 -7.98 5.51 -2.01
N THR A 854 -8.73 4.86 -1.14
CA THR A 854 -10.20 4.81 -1.23
C THR A 854 -10.82 6.18 -0.91
N LEU A 855 -10.37 6.84 0.15
CA LEU A 855 -10.83 8.16 0.58
C LEU A 855 -10.63 9.21 -0.52
N ILE A 856 -9.39 9.37 -0.98
CA ILE A 856 -9.04 10.43 -1.94
C ILE A 856 -9.73 10.18 -3.29
N ARG A 857 -9.80 8.92 -3.74
CA ARG A 857 -10.53 8.59 -4.98
C ARG A 857 -11.97 9.09 -4.94
N LYS A 858 -12.67 8.94 -3.82
CA LYS A 858 -14.03 9.42 -3.64
C LYS A 858 -14.10 10.93 -3.53
N LEU A 859 -13.28 11.55 -2.70
CA LEU A 859 -13.30 13.00 -2.48
C LEU A 859 -12.82 13.80 -3.70
N CYS A 860 -11.71 13.43 -4.34
CA CYS A 860 -11.13 14.20 -5.45
C CYS A 860 -11.93 14.12 -6.76
N THR A 861 -12.79 13.11 -6.92
CA THR A 861 -13.61 12.95 -8.14
C THR A 861 -15.05 13.47 -7.98
N TYR A 862 -15.41 14.00 -6.83
CA TYR A 862 -16.73 14.59 -6.57
C TYR A 862 -17.01 15.74 -7.56
N THR A 863 -18.19 15.73 -8.16
CA THR A 863 -18.56 16.73 -9.19
C THR A 863 -19.27 17.94 -8.63
N GLN A 864 -19.84 17.82 -7.42
CA GLN A 864 -20.48 18.89 -6.68
C GLN A 864 -19.52 19.47 -5.63
N ASP A 865 -19.83 20.67 -5.15
CA ASP A 865 -19.08 21.27 -4.06
C ASP A 865 -19.28 20.44 -2.79
N ASN A 866 -18.19 19.87 -2.27
CA ASN A 866 -18.18 19.06 -1.06
C ASN A 866 -17.40 19.82 0.01
N PRO A 867 -18.05 20.27 1.10
CA PRO A 867 -17.41 21.08 2.15
C PRO A 867 -16.19 20.36 2.77
N THR A 868 -16.30 19.08 3.08
CA THR A 868 -15.19 18.30 3.67
C THR A 868 -14.00 18.22 2.72
N ARG A 869 -14.22 18.01 1.41
CA ARG A 869 -13.15 18.05 0.41
C ARG A 869 -12.49 19.43 0.39
N ARG A 870 -13.28 20.50 0.40
CA ARG A 870 -12.76 21.88 0.41
C ARG A 870 -11.90 22.10 1.64
N ALA A 871 -12.36 21.72 2.82
CA ALA A 871 -11.61 21.84 4.07
C ALA A 871 -10.26 21.09 4.04
N ILE A 872 -10.25 19.85 3.53
CA ILE A 872 -9.02 19.07 3.38
C ILE A 872 -8.05 19.76 2.42
N PHE A 873 -8.55 20.29 1.31
CA PHE A 873 -7.71 20.98 0.32
C PHE A 873 -7.16 22.31 0.84
N GLU A 874 -7.93 23.05 1.66
CA GLU A 874 -7.44 24.27 2.31
C GLU A 874 -6.36 23.93 3.36
N PHE A 875 -6.53 22.87 4.13
CA PHE A 875 -5.49 22.40 5.05
C PHE A 875 -4.22 21.94 4.29
N ASP A 876 -4.41 21.20 3.20
CA ASP A 876 -3.31 20.79 2.32
C ASP A 876 -2.54 21.99 1.77
N ARG A 877 -3.24 23.04 1.30
CA ARG A 877 -2.65 24.29 0.84
C ARG A 877 -1.81 24.97 1.92
N LEU A 878 -2.29 24.99 3.16
CA LEU A 878 -1.58 25.57 4.29
C LEU A 878 -0.22 24.91 4.49
N VAL A 879 -0.21 23.60 4.63
CA VAL A 879 1.01 22.82 4.86
C VAL A 879 1.92 22.82 3.64
N ARG A 880 1.34 22.67 2.43
CA ARG A 880 2.08 22.74 1.16
C ARG A 880 2.78 24.08 0.98
N SER A 881 2.12 25.20 1.27
CA SER A 881 2.70 26.53 1.14
C SER A 881 3.92 26.72 2.06
N ILE A 882 3.84 26.24 3.31
CA ILE A 882 4.96 26.24 4.24
C ILE A 882 6.14 25.44 3.67
N TYR A 883 5.87 24.24 3.18
CA TYR A 883 6.90 23.37 2.61
C TYR A 883 7.52 23.99 1.35
N THR A 884 6.71 24.48 0.42
CA THR A 884 7.19 25.02 -0.86
C THR A 884 8.11 26.21 -0.64
N LEU A 885 7.77 27.15 0.25
CA LEU A 885 8.62 28.28 0.62
C LEU A 885 9.94 27.80 1.27
N ARG A 886 9.87 26.81 2.15
CA ARG A 886 11.04 26.21 2.77
C ARG A 886 11.93 25.50 1.74
N TYR A 887 11.33 24.75 0.80
CA TYR A 887 12.02 24.07 -0.28
C TYR A 887 12.74 25.06 -1.21
N MET A 888 12.09 26.19 -1.57
CA MET A 888 12.70 27.26 -2.38
C MET A 888 13.92 27.89 -1.69
N ARG A 889 13.88 28.02 -0.38
CA ARG A 889 14.93 28.68 0.40
C ARG A 889 16.12 27.79 0.75
N ASP A 890 15.93 26.47 0.80
CA ASP A 890 16.93 25.55 1.32
C ASP A 890 17.48 24.59 0.26
N PRO A 891 18.64 24.91 -0.35
CA PRO A 891 19.31 24.01 -1.28
C PRO A 891 19.78 22.67 -0.65
N LYS A 892 19.94 22.60 0.70
CA LYS A 892 20.29 21.33 1.35
C LYS A 892 19.07 20.39 1.33
N LEU A 893 17.90 20.90 1.67
CA LEU A 893 16.65 20.17 1.58
C LEU A 893 16.41 19.64 0.16
N GLN A 894 16.61 20.49 -0.87
CA GLN A 894 16.49 20.09 -2.28
C GLN A 894 17.43 18.91 -2.60
N ARG A 895 18.67 18.93 -2.12
CA ARG A 895 19.63 17.85 -2.29
C ARG A 895 19.23 16.59 -1.55
N HIS A 896 18.79 16.69 -0.28
CA HIS A 896 18.36 15.53 0.52
C HIS A 896 17.19 14.80 -0.14
N VAL A 897 16.17 15.52 -0.57
CA VAL A 897 15.02 14.99 -1.30
C VAL A 897 15.46 14.31 -2.61
N HIS A 898 16.36 14.94 -3.38
CA HIS A 898 16.86 14.37 -4.63
C HIS A 898 17.68 13.09 -4.39
N ARG A 899 18.58 13.09 -3.40
CA ARG A 899 19.37 11.89 -3.02
C ARG A 899 18.49 10.74 -2.58
N SER A 900 17.45 11.02 -1.80
CA SER A 900 16.47 10.02 -1.38
C SER A 900 15.78 9.35 -2.57
N GLN A 901 15.41 10.12 -3.61
CA GLN A 901 14.84 9.55 -4.83
C GLN A 901 15.83 8.70 -5.63
N ASN A 902 17.11 9.12 -5.71
CA ASN A 902 18.14 8.32 -6.38
C ASN A 902 18.33 6.95 -5.70
N ARG A 903 18.20 6.87 -4.37
CA ARG A 903 18.26 5.60 -3.61
C ARG A 903 17.13 4.65 -4.01
N VAL A 904 15.90 5.15 -4.19
CA VAL A 904 14.77 4.32 -4.66
C VAL A 904 15.02 3.81 -6.07
N GLU A 905 15.57 4.63 -6.96
CA GLU A 905 15.88 4.19 -8.31
C GLU A 905 16.96 3.10 -8.33
N SER A 906 17.98 3.21 -7.47
CA SER A 906 19.01 2.18 -7.32
C SER A 906 18.40 0.86 -6.81
N TYR A 907 17.52 0.93 -5.82
CA TYR A 907 16.76 -0.23 -5.36
C TYR A 907 15.89 -0.85 -6.46
N HIS A 908 15.26 -0.04 -7.30
CA HIS A 908 14.49 -0.52 -8.45
C HIS A 908 15.35 -1.28 -9.45
N GLN A 909 16.63 -0.91 -9.61
CA GLN A 909 17.58 -1.65 -10.46
C GLN A 909 17.88 -3.04 -9.87
N LEU A 910 18.14 -3.13 -8.56
CA LEU A 910 18.29 -4.41 -7.86
C LEU A 910 17.04 -5.29 -8.01
N ARG A 911 15.86 -4.73 -7.77
CA ARG A 911 14.58 -5.45 -7.92
C ARG A 911 14.35 -5.92 -9.36
N ALA A 912 14.75 -5.11 -10.34
CA ALA A 912 14.69 -5.50 -11.74
C ALA A 912 15.65 -6.66 -12.05
N ALA A 913 16.85 -6.66 -11.49
CA ALA A 913 17.82 -7.76 -11.65
C ALA A 913 17.25 -9.07 -11.07
N ILE A 914 16.71 -9.05 -9.86
CA ILE A 914 16.07 -10.21 -9.22
C ILE A 914 14.92 -10.76 -10.07
N ALA A 915 14.05 -9.89 -10.60
CA ALA A 915 12.88 -10.31 -11.38
C ALA A 915 13.18 -10.69 -12.84
N GLN A 916 14.32 -10.32 -13.38
CA GLN A 916 14.70 -10.61 -14.78
C GLN A 916 15.29 -12.00 -15.00
N LEU A 917 15.41 -12.79 -13.99
CA LEU A 917 15.84 -14.16 -14.11
C LEU A 917 14.89 -14.94 -15.02
N GLY A 918 15.38 -15.40 -16.15
CA GLY A 918 14.55 -15.93 -17.24
C GLY A 918 14.38 -14.98 -18.43
N GLY A 919 15.05 -13.82 -18.43
CA GLY A 919 15.18 -12.90 -19.58
C GLY A 919 14.07 -11.87 -19.73
N LYS A 920 13.08 -11.82 -18.81
CA LYS A 920 12.00 -10.84 -18.84
C LYS A 920 11.71 -10.27 -17.46
N LYS A 921 11.52 -8.96 -17.37
CA LYS A 921 11.01 -8.26 -16.18
C LYS A 921 9.49 -8.46 -16.09
N GLU A 922 9.08 -9.67 -15.73
CA GLU A 922 7.68 -10.10 -15.80
C GLU A 922 7.32 -10.97 -14.59
N LEU A 923 6.20 -10.68 -13.93
CA LEU A 923 5.69 -11.52 -12.84
C LEU A 923 4.93 -12.71 -13.42
N THR A 924 5.20 -13.93 -12.93
CA THR A 924 4.70 -15.19 -13.50
C THR A 924 3.49 -15.79 -12.79
N GLY A 925 3.03 -15.24 -11.70
CA GLY A 925 1.84 -15.68 -10.96
C GLY A 925 0.57 -15.82 -11.81
N ARG A 926 -0.45 -16.48 -11.25
CA ARG A 926 -1.76 -16.69 -11.90
C ARG A 926 -2.85 -15.81 -11.31
N THR A 927 -2.65 -15.33 -10.08
CA THR A 927 -3.58 -14.51 -9.32
C THR A 927 -2.88 -13.25 -8.80
N ASP A 928 -3.66 -12.26 -8.40
CA ASP A 928 -3.13 -11.05 -7.77
C ASP A 928 -2.40 -11.38 -6.46
N LEU A 929 -2.87 -12.38 -5.71
CA LEU A 929 -2.21 -12.86 -4.48
C LEU A 929 -0.84 -13.49 -4.77
N GLU A 930 -0.74 -14.31 -5.81
CA GLU A 930 0.56 -14.90 -6.21
C GLU A 930 1.54 -13.83 -6.67
N PHE A 931 1.07 -12.76 -7.33
CA PHE A 931 1.93 -11.61 -7.65
C PHE A 931 2.44 -10.89 -6.38
N GLU A 932 1.56 -10.68 -5.38
CA GLU A 932 1.96 -10.09 -4.11
C GLU A 932 3.00 -10.96 -3.38
N ILE A 933 2.80 -12.27 -3.32
CA ILE A 933 3.77 -13.22 -2.73
C ILE A 933 5.11 -13.13 -3.46
N SER A 934 5.11 -13.17 -4.81
CA SER A 934 6.33 -13.03 -5.61
C SER A 934 7.01 -11.68 -5.35
N HIS A 935 6.25 -10.61 -5.22
CA HIS A 935 6.76 -9.29 -4.90
C HIS A 935 7.43 -9.25 -3.53
N GLN A 936 6.80 -9.80 -2.49
CA GLN A 936 7.33 -9.84 -1.12
C GLN A 936 8.57 -10.76 -1.02
N CYS A 937 8.58 -11.91 -1.69
CA CYS A 937 9.75 -12.77 -1.79
C CYS A 937 10.94 -12.04 -2.46
N GLY A 938 10.67 -11.29 -3.54
CA GLY A 938 11.71 -10.53 -4.18
C GLY A 938 12.21 -9.34 -3.34
N ARG A 939 11.37 -8.77 -2.46
CA ARG A 939 11.81 -7.79 -1.47
C ARG A 939 12.71 -8.46 -0.41
N LEU A 940 12.37 -9.68 0.00
CA LEU A 940 13.15 -10.43 0.98
C LEU A 940 14.58 -10.75 0.45
N ILE A 941 14.71 -11.15 -0.83
CA ILE A 941 16.02 -11.31 -1.47
C ILE A 941 16.78 -9.98 -1.49
N ALA A 942 16.12 -8.89 -1.84
CA ALA A 942 16.75 -7.58 -1.86
C ALA A 942 17.23 -7.16 -0.47
N ASN A 943 16.41 -7.37 0.58
CA ASN A 943 16.78 -7.10 1.97
C ASN A 943 17.98 -7.95 2.41
N ALA A 944 18.02 -9.25 2.06
CA ALA A 944 19.14 -10.12 2.38
C ALA A 944 20.45 -9.65 1.74
N ILE A 945 20.41 -9.23 0.46
CA ILE A 945 21.59 -8.66 -0.22
C ILE A 945 22.03 -7.34 0.44
N VAL A 946 21.06 -6.47 0.78
CA VAL A 946 21.36 -5.19 1.46
C VAL A 946 21.96 -5.44 2.84
N TYR A 947 21.46 -6.43 3.59
CA TYR A 947 22.02 -6.82 4.89
C TYR A 947 23.48 -7.30 4.74
N TYR A 948 23.72 -8.25 3.84
CA TYR A 948 25.07 -8.78 3.57
C TYR A 948 26.08 -7.67 3.23
N ASN A 949 25.69 -6.77 2.33
CA ASN A 949 26.56 -5.64 1.97
C ASN A 949 26.75 -4.66 3.13
N SER A 950 25.69 -4.38 3.90
CA SER A 950 25.75 -3.48 5.05
C SER A 950 26.62 -4.06 6.18
N ALA A 951 26.60 -5.38 6.37
CA ALA A 951 27.47 -6.06 7.34
C ALA A 951 28.97 -5.91 6.95
N ILE A 952 29.31 -6.12 5.66
CA ILE A 952 30.67 -5.89 5.15
C ILE A 952 31.08 -4.43 5.38
N LEU A 953 30.23 -3.47 4.97
CA LEU A 953 30.52 -2.04 5.11
C LEU A 953 30.65 -1.62 6.58
N SER A 954 29.87 -2.20 7.50
CA SER A 954 29.95 -1.94 8.93
C SER A 954 31.26 -2.45 9.54
N ARG A 955 31.71 -3.65 9.17
CA ARG A 955 33.01 -4.19 9.61
C ARG A 955 34.17 -3.36 9.08
N LEU A 956 34.11 -2.94 7.80
CA LEU A 956 35.10 -2.02 7.23
C LEU A 956 35.12 -0.65 7.93
N LEU A 957 33.92 -0.11 8.24
CA LEU A 957 33.79 1.14 8.98
C LEU A 957 34.53 1.05 10.30
N GLN A 958 34.25 0.04 11.12
CA GLN A 958 34.93 -0.20 12.41
C GLN A 958 36.44 -0.35 12.27
N LYS A 959 36.91 -1.13 11.28
CA LYS A 959 38.33 -1.33 10.96
C LYS A 959 39.05 0.00 10.70
N TYR A 960 38.45 0.85 9.86
CA TYR A 960 39.11 2.09 9.43
C TYR A 960 38.89 3.25 10.39
N GLU A 961 37.86 3.25 11.21
CA GLU A 961 37.70 4.15 12.36
C GLU A 961 38.82 3.88 13.39
N ALA A 962 39.08 2.61 13.72
CA ALA A 962 40.15 2.22 14.61
C ALA A 962 41.57 2.62 14.09
N SER A 963 41.78 2.63 12.78
CA SER A 963 43.04 3.02 12.15
C SER A 963 43.14 4.49 11.76
N GLY A 964 42.05 5.28 11.87
CA GLY A 964 42.02 6.71 11.54
C GLY A 964 42.21 7.01 10.05
N ASN A 965 41.88 6.07 9.14
CA ASN A 965 42.03 6.28 7.69
C ASN A 965 40.81 7.02 7.09
N GLU A 966 40.88 8.35 7.08
CA GLU A 966 39.82 9.24 6.59
C GLU A 966 39.41 9.00 5.12
N THR A 967 40.36 8.61 4.27
CA THR A 967 40.09 8.35 2.84
C THR A 967 39.21 7.10 2.67
N ALA A 968 39.55 6.02 3.37
CA ALA A 968 38.77 4.80 3.36
C ALA A 968 37.39 5.00 4.00
N LEU A 969 37.32 5.77 5.09
CA LEU A 969 36.06 6.11 5.74
C LEU A 969 35.12 6.91 4.81
N ALA A 970 35.65 7.89 4.07
CA ALA A 970 34.87 8.65 3.12
C ALA A 970 34.32 7.76 1.98
N LEU A 971 35.13 6.80 1.49
CA LEU A 971 34.70 5.85 0.49
C LEU A 971 33.56 4.93 1.01
N ILE A 972 33.73 4.37 2.22
CA ILE A 972 32.74 3.46 2.83
C ILE A 972 31.41 4.18 3.02
N LYS A 973 31.43 5.38 3.62
CA LYS A 973 30.25 6.20 3.90
C LYS A 973 29.50 6.64 2.61
N ALA A 974 30.23 6.75 1.49
CA ALA A 974 29.66 7.06 0.19
C ALA A 974 29.16 5.83 -0.58
N THR A 975 29.47 4.61 -0.12
CA THR A 975 29.14 3.37 -0.84
C THR A 975 27.73 2.90 -0.49
N SER A 976 26.91 2.72 -1.51
CA SER A 976 25.52 2.21 -1.36
C SER A 976 25.50 0.68 -1.20
N PRO A 977 24.72 0.12 -0.26
CA PRO A 977 24.65 -1.33 -0.05
C PRO A 977 23.77 -2.07 -1.08
N VAL A 978 23.22 -1.38 -2.07
CA VAL A 978 22.24 -1.93 -3.03
C VAL A 978 22.91 -2.59 -4.25
N ALA A 979 24.17 -3.01 -4.14
CA ALA A 979 24.89 -3.72 -5.20
C ALA A 979 24.56 -5.22 -5.19
N TRP A 980 24.55 -5.85 -6.37
CA TRP A 980 24.20 -7.29 -6.49
C TRP A 980 25.10 -8.09 -7.45
N ARG A 981 26.01 -7.45 -8.19
CA ARG A 981 26.77 -8.13 -9.24
C ARG A 981 27.72 -9.22 -8.74
N HIS A 982 28.14 -9.11 -7.50
CA HIS A 982 28.97 -10.10 -6.78
C HIS A 982 28.15 -11.25 -6.18
N VAL A 983 26.82 -11.19 -6.25
CA VAL A 983 25.91 -12.26 -5.82
C VAL A 983 25.37 -13.00 -7.04
N LEU A 984 25.59 -14.29 -7.10
CA LEU A 984 25.13 -15.15 -8.18
C LEU A 984 23.63 -15.42 -8.00
N LEU A 985 22.83 -14.65 -8.73
CA LEU A 985 21.37 -14.81 -8.76
C LEU A 985 20.92 -15.93 -9.70
N ASN A 986 21.76 -16.32 -10.68
CA ASN A 986 21.47 -17.34 -11.69
C ASN A 986 22.37 -18.56 -11.49
N GLY A 987 21.81 -19.74 -11.69
CA GLY A 987 22.61 -20.97 -11.67
C GLY A 987 21.80 -22.20 -11.32
N HIS A 988 22.50 -23.25 -10.94
CA HIS A 988 21.93 -24.41 -10.27
C HIS A 988 21.94 -24.13 -8.76
N TYR A 989 20.78 -24.20 -8.13
CA TYR A 989 20.64 -23.87 -6.72
C TYR A 989 20.87 -25.09 -5.85
N THR A 990 21.81 -25.00 -4.90
CA THR A 990 22.09 -26.05 -3.93
C THR A 990 21.70 -25.56 -2.53
N PHE A 991 20.55 -25.98 -2.05
CA PHE A 991 20.06 -25.64 -0.72
C PHE A 991 20.41 -26.72 0.32
N ARG A 992 20.40 -28.01 -0.07
CA ARG A 992 20.77 -29.14 0.80
C ARG A 992 22.24 -29.45 0.66
N GLY A 993 23.01 -29.27 1.70
CA GLY A 993 24.44 -29.56 1.75
C GLY A 993 25.24 -28.49 2.47
N ALA A 994 26.53 -28.76 2.65
CA ALA A 994 27.45 -27.77 3.19
C ALA A 994 27.64 -26.67 2.15
N GLY A 995 26.87 -25.59 2.23
CA GLY A 995 27.12 -24.36 1.52
C GLY A 995 28.48 -23.77 1.92
N GLN A 996 28.94 -22.80 1.16
CA GLN A 996 30.15 -22.09 1.52
C GLN A 996 29.79 -21.09 2.64
N ALA A 997 30.32 -21.32 3.84
CA ALA A 997 30.11 -20.38 4.95
C ALA A 997 30.74 -19.03 4.57
N ILE A 998 30.00 -17.94 4.74
CA ILE A 998 30.49 -16.59 4.53
C ILE A 998 31.28 -16.20 5.78
N ASP A 999 32.59 -16.03 5.62
CA ASP A 999 33.48 -15.52 6.67
C ASP A 999 33.75 -14.03 6.41
N LEU A 1000 33.07 -13.16 7.15
CA LEU A 1000 33.24 -11.72 7.01
C LEU A 1000 34.67 -11.26 7.34
N ASP A 1001 35.32 -11.89 8.32
CA ASP A 1001 36.67 -11.49 8.73
C ASP A 1001 37.68 -11.80 7.62
N ALA A 1002 37.56 -12.94 6.97
CA ALA A 1002 38.35 -13.30 5.79
C ALA A 1002 38.13 -12.32 4.61
N ILE A 1003 36.85 -11.93 4.37
CA ILE A 1003 36.51 -10.93 3.34
C ILE A 1003 37.17 -9.59 3.66
N ILE A 1004 37.06 -9.12 4.90
CA ILE A 1004 37.60 -7.82 5.36
C ILE A 1004 39.14 -7.79 5.31
N GLN A 1005 39.82 -8.93 5.57
CA GLN A 1005 41.27 -9.04 5.45
C GLN A 1005 41.73 -8.98 3.97
N GLY A 1006 40.93 -9.52 3.07
CA GLY A 1006 41.21 -9.52 1.64
C GLY A 1006 40.98 -8.16 0.94
N LEU A 1007 40.24 -7.24 1.56
CA LEU A 1007 39.94 -5.92 1.01
C LEU A 1007 40.96 -4.86 1.46
N ASN A 1008 41.67 -4.27 0.50
CA ASN A 1008 42.55 -3.12 0.72
C ASN A 1008 41.93 -1.88 0.07
N LEU A 1009 41.37 -1.00 0.93
CA LEU A 1009 40.90 0.33 0.51
C LEU A 1009 42.03 1.34 0.72
N VAL A 1010 42.81 1.59 -0.32
CA VAL A 1010 43.93 2.55 -0.33
C VAL A 1010 43.45 3.83 -1.00
#